data_925bb48f2ad7b02ca3c8ca11e7bc0628
#
_entry.id   925bb48f2ad7b02ca3c8ca11e7bc0628
#
_cell.length_a   1.000
_cell.length_b   1.000
_cell.length_c   1.000
_cell.angle_alpha   90.00
_cell.angle_beta   90.00
_cell.angle_gamma   90.00
#
_symmetry.space_group_name_H-M   'P 1'
#
loop_
_entity.id
_entity.type
_entity.pdbx_description
1 polymer ?
#
loop_
_entity_poly.entity_id
_entity_poly.type
_entity_poly.pdbx_seq_one_letter_code
_entity_poly.pdbx_strand_id
1 'polypeptide(L)'
;EGLLESGLSLASENLTVDASGAWRPSKPGERVDAAAGAPYFHTKSGDRKATGSYFTKPFAVEHLLQRALDPALDTHLEKVAAIVGKGDQVGAARLFFDFRVADLAMGSGHFLVAAIGHIEAKYGAFLERNPIPGVERELLELRDAALTALRRVGVEEPEIDRSALLGRQIARRCVYGLDINDIAVELARLAIWVRTFVPGLPMSSLDHQLVCGNSLTGIGTIEEAIDALDPDARSGALTFSGVAIRSALDKARVLLEDAAALKESTSEEARAAQEASRRALEAAEPARLLFDAAIAVRLGLMPPPADFDAEGIARRAALGHVQEALGDLTPVHFPVRFPEVFLREPSGFDVLVGNPPWEEVMVDETTFWSTRMPAFRGRPPAEQRRLIDSFRRDRPDLVAEYEAEVATTDLLRRALSVGPYPGMNEGNADLYKAFCWRSWRLIRGGGCFGFVLPRAALSGSGSESWRTAIYDGGQFEDVTVLLNTGQWVFAGVDGRYTLSLVAVSKGKQTTPLVHLRGPYASPEAYALGVQGPALEFPASEFRTWATGGSFPLLPTAEAGQAFRQMRTHPRLDSGMHPWRARPVQGDFNATTDRGQFIANPQTTEGRWPVLSGAAFNLWTPETGEVFAWADPAQVMRVLQAKRANQQRRAVSAFSEFPARWAADPSTLPCRHPRIAFRDVTNRTNTRTVIPVLLPGEVIVTNAAPYLLWPRGLERDQAYLLGVLSSIPLDWYARCVVELHVNFHLFNGLPVPNPPGEEPKRRRVEEMIGSDRGRQPSASRSPP
;
A
#
# COMPACT_ATOMS: atom_id res chain seq x y z
N GLU A 1 -16.27 19.79 -1.13
CA GLU A 1 -14.94 19.26 -0.71
C GLU A 1 -13.89 20.36 -0.57
N GLY A 2 -13.71 21.27 -1.54
CA GLY A 2 -12.72 22.35 -1.43
C GLY A 2 -12.94 23.35 -0.30
N LEU A 3 -14.16 23.49 0.23
CA LEU A 3 -14.49 24.36 1.35
C LEU A 3 -14.20 23.74 2.73
N LEU A 4 -14.23 22.42 2.83
CA LEU A 4 -13.90 21.69 4.07
C LEU A 4 -12.38 21.62 4.31
N GLU A 5 -11.56 21.83 3.28
CA GLU A 5 -10.11 21.79 3.32
C GLU A 5 -9.46 23.20 3.43
N SER A 6 -10.24 24.28 3.39
CA SER A 6 -9.74 25.64 3.49
C SER A 6 -9.90 26.19 4.91
N GLY A 7 -8.78 26.65 5.48
CA GLY A 7 -8.78 27.39 6.75
C GLY A 7 -8.76 28.88 6.51
N LEU A 8 -9.44 29.64 7.35
CA LEU A 8 -9.30 31.10 7.43
C LEU A 8 -8.37 31.42 8.61
N SER A 9 -7.25 32.08 8.35
CA SER A 9 -6.29 32.51 9.37
C SER A 9 -5.91 33.97 9.19
N LEU A 10 -5.39 34.58 10.26
CA LEU A 10 -4.76 35.89 10.17
C LEU A 10 -3.29 35.74 9.85
N ALA A 11 -2.78 36.47 8.87
CA ALA A 11 -1.38 36.46 8.50
C ALA A 11 -0.52 37.04 9.64
N SER A 12 0.43 36.28 10.16
CA SER A 12 1.36 36.75 11.19
C SER A 12 2.41 37.74 10.65
N GLU A 13 2.63 37.71 9.35
CA GLU A 13 3.57 38.55 8.59
C GLU A 13 3.07 38.72 7.15
N ASN A 14 3.73 39.53 6.32
CA ASN A 14 3.36 39.68 4.93
C ASN A 14 3.59 38.35 4.18
N LEU A 15 2.56 37.85 3.52
CA LEU A 15 2.59 36.59 2.79
C LEU A 15 2.41 36.78 1.29
N THR A 16 3.00 35.91 0.50
CA THR A 16 2.80 35.79 -0.95
C THR A 16 2.52 34.34 -1.33
N VAL A 17 1.88 34.14 -2.47
CA VAL A 17 1.60 32.81 -3.02
C VAL A 17 2.68 32.49 -4.05
N ASP A 18 3.34 31.35 -3.91
CA ASP A 18 4.34 30.90 -4.89
C ASP A 18 3.72 30.26 -6.13
N ALA A 19 4.56 29.90 -7.10
CA ALA A 19 4.11 29.30 -8.36
C ALA A 19 3.38 27.94 -8.19
N SER A 20 3.50 27.30 -7.04
CA SER A 20 2.77 26.08 -6.70
C SER A 20 1.43 26.33 -6.02
N GLY A 21 1.09 27.59 -5.74
CA GLY A 21 -0.10 27.97 -4.98
C GLY A 21 0.08 27.91 -3.45
N ALA A 22 1.30 27.71 -2.96
CA ALA A 22 1.57 27.63 -1.54
C ALA A 22 1.88 29.01 -0.94
N TRP A 23 1.35 29.29 0.25
CA TRP A 23 1.63 30.50 1.00
C TRP A 23 3.03 30.44 1.62
N ARG A 24 3.80 31.54 1.47
CA ARG A 24 5.11 31.72 2.10
C ARG A 24 5.32 33.19 2.53
N PRO A 25 6.25 33.47 3.45
CA PRO A 25 6.64 34.83 3.73
C PRO A 25 7.12 35.56 2.47
N SER A 26 6.66 36.80 2.27
CA SER A 26 7.09 37.63 1.16
C SER A 26 8.50 38.20 1.44
N LYS A 27 9.34 38.24 0.42
CA LYS A 27 10.66 38.89 0.50
C LYS A 27 10.51 40.38 0.24
N PRO A 28 11.49 41.22 0.70
CA PRO A 28 11.48 42.64 0.39
C PRO A 28 11.41 42.88 -1.14
N GLY A 29 10.40 43.67 -1.57
CA GLY A 29 10.17 43.95 -2.99
C GLY A 29 9.30 42.96 -3.75
N GLU A 30 8.88 41.85 -3.14
CA GLU A 30 7.88 40.93 -3.74
C GLU A 30 6.46 41.45 -3.51
N ARG A 31 5.53 40.98 -4.34
CA ARG A 31 4.11 41.22 -4.17
C ARG A 31 3.65 40.62 -2.85
N VAL A 32 2.87 41.36 -2.09
CA VAL A 32 2.20 40.90 -0.87
C VAL A 32 0.76 40.55 -1.22
N ASP A 33 0.40 39.27 -1.11
CA ASP A 33 -0.95 38.79 -1.36
C ASP A 33 -1.82 38.82 -0.11
N ALA A 34 -1.21 38.72 1.09
CA ALA A 34 -1.86 38.98 2.38
C ALA A 34 -0.89 39.76 3.29
N ALA A 35 -1.31 40.94 3.75
CA ALA A 35 -0.54 41.75 4.68
C ALA A 35 -0.60 41.16 6.09
N ALA A 36 0.40 41.47 6.94
CA ALA A 36 0.39 41.12 8.36
C ALA A 36 -0.92 41.59 9.02
N GLY A 37 -1.60 40.70 9.74
CA GLY A 37 -2.91 40.94 10.36
C GLY A 37 -4.12 40.80 9.42
N ALA A 38 -3.93 40.64 8.11
CA ALA A 38 -5.04 40.43 7.19
C ALA A 38 -5.52 38.94 7.20
N PRO A 39 -6.84 38.73 7.07
CA PRO A 39 -7.36 37.37 6.92
C PRO A 39 -7.00 36.82 5.52
N TYR A 40 -6.63 35.55 5.46
CA TYR A 40 -6.38 34.86 4.21
C TYR A 40 -6.87 33.41 4.27
N PHE A 41 -7.30 32.92 3.10
CA PHE A 41 -7.66 31.52 2.95
C PHE A 41 -6.41 30.70 2.61
N HIS A 42 -6.24 29.61 3.30
CA HIS A 42 -5.21 28.64 2.98
C HIS A 42 -5.81 27.23 2.95
N THR A 43 -5.29 26.39 2.08
CA THR A 43 -5.49 24.95 2.24
C THR A 43 -4.71 24.53 3.47
N LYS A 44 -5.32 23.79 4.39
CA LYS A 44 -4.59 23.12 5.46
C LYS A 44 -3.64 22.13 4.80
N SER A 45 -2.41 22.56 4.51
CA SER A 45 -1.44 21.75 3.81
C SER A 45 -1.07 20.58 4.69
N GLY A 46 -1.58 19.42 4.37
CA GLY A 46 -1.34 18.19 5.13
C GLY A 46 -2.59 17.39 5.47
N ASP A 47 -3.78 18.01 5.55
CA ASP A 47 -4.99 17.29 5.92
C ASP A 47 -5.33 16.16 4.92
N ARG A 48 -5.16 16.38 3.61
CA ARG A 48 -5.28 15.31 2.60
C ARG A 48 -4.29 14.17 2.83
N LYS A 49 -3.07 14.51 3.20
CA LYS A 49 -2.03 13.53 3.48
C LYS A 49 -2.23 12.87 4.84
N ALA A 50 -2.75 13.61 5.82
CA ALA A 50 -3.05 13.09 7.15
C ALA A 50 -4.29 12.20 7.20
N THR A 51 -5.28 12.43 6.30
CA THR A 51 -6.52 11.63 6.23
C THR A 51 -6.51 10.57 5.14
N GLY A 52 -5.46 10.49 4.30
CA GLY A 52 -5.40 9.56 3.16
C GLY A 52 -6.51 9.76 2.11
N SER A 53 -7.21 10.91 2.14
CA SER A 53 -8.40 11.18 1.35
C SER A 53 -8.05 11.59 -0.08
N TYR A 54 -7.85 10.59 -0.95
CA TYR A 54 -7.64 10.79 -2.38
C TYR A 54 -8.86 10.33 -3.16
N PHE A 55 -9.46 11.27 -3.88
CA PHE A 55 -10.57 10.98 -4.79
C PHE A 55 -10.10 10.06 -5.92
N THR A 56 -10.70 8.88 -6.01
CA THR A 56 -10.41 7.92 -7.08
C THR A 56 -11.22 8.27 -8.33
N LYS A 57 -10.55 8.48 -9.45
CA LYS A 57 -11.21 8.85 -10.71
C LYS A 57 -12.17 7.76 -11.19
N PRO A 58 -13.30 8.13 -11.83
CA PRO A 58 -14.34 7.18 -12.25
C PRO A 58 -13.82 6.01 -13.10
N PHE A 59 -12.86 6.25 -14.00
CA PHE A 59 -12.32 5.20 -14.85
C PHE A 59 -11.63 4.06 -14.06
N ALA A 60 -10.99 4.40 -12.93
CA ALA A 60 -10.31 3.41 -12.08
C ALA A 60 -11.32 2.62 -11.25
N VAL A 61 -12.36 3.28 -10.76
CA VAL A 61 -13.50 2.62 -10.07
C VAL A 61 -14.16 1.64 -11.01
N GLU A 62 -14.54 2.09 -12.21
CA GLU A 62 -15.20 1.30 -13.25
C GLU A 62 -14.36 0.07 -13.64
N HIS A 63 -13.05 0.28 -13.87
CA HIS A 63 -12.12 -0.81 -14.19
C HIS A 63 -12.11 -1.89 -13.11
N LEU A 64 -11.99 -1.50 -11.84
CA LEU A 64 -11.93 -2.46 -10.74
C LEU A 64 -13.27 -3.20 -10.54
N LEU A 65 -14.40 -2.52 -10.71
CA LEU A 65 -15.70 -3.16 -10.64
C LEU A 65 -15.87 -4.18 -11.78
N GLN A 66 -15.52 -3.84 -13.00
CA GLN A 66 -15.56 -4.76 -14.15
C GLN A 66 -14.65 -5.99 -13.97
N ARG A 67 -13.52 -5.87 -13.25
CA ARG A 67 -12.53 -6.94 -13.10
C ARG A 67 -12.72 -7.77 -11.82
N ALA A 68 -13.28 -7.20 -10.75
CA ALA A 68 -13.48 -7.90 -9.49
C ALA A 68 -14.97 -8.16 -9.19
N LEU A 69 -15.85 -7.16 -9.34
CA LEU A 69 -17.25 -7.29 -8.96
C LEU A 69 -18.05 -8.07 -10.00
N ASP A 70 -17.98 -7.69 -11.26
CA ASP A 70 -18.83 -8.26 -12.30
C ASP A 70 -18.65 -9.78 -12.47
N PRO A 71 -17.44 -10.36 -12.50
CA PRO A 71 -17.27 -11.82 -12.61
C PRO A 71 -17.79 -12.57 -11.38
N ALA A 72 -17.59 -12.01 -10.18
CA ALA A 72 -18.11 -12.60 -8.94
C ALA A 72 -19.63 -12.58 -8.90
N LEU A 73 -20.25 -11.49 -9.38
CA LEU A 73 -21.69 -11.32 -9.46
C LEU A 73 -22.31 -12.26 -10.51
N ASP A 74 -21.67 -12.42 -11.67
CA ASP A 74 -22.13 -13.38 -12.69
C ASP A 74 -22.14 -14.81 -12.14
N THR A 75 -21.05 -15.21 -11.45
CA THR A 75 -20.98 -16.51 -10.77
C THR A 75 -22.08 -16.68 -9.70
N HIS A 76 -22.42 -15.61 -8.98
CA HIS A 76 -23.50 -15.63 -7.99
C HIS A 76 -24.85 -15.82 -8.67
N LEU A 77 -25.13 -15.06 -9.73
CA LEU A 77 -26.39 -15.15 -10.49
C LEU A 77 -26.58 -16.51 -11.19
N GLU A 78 -25.50 -17.15 -11.64
CA GLU A 78 -25.53 -18.52 -12.14
C GLU A 78 -26.04 -19.51 -11.07
N LYS A 79 -25.61 -19.37 -9.81
CA LYS A 79 -26.09 -20.16 -8.69
C LYS A 79 -27.59 -19.93 -8.43
N VAL A 80 -28.02 -18.65 -8.45
CA VAL A 80 -29.44 -18.29 -8.31
C VAL A 80 -30.27 -18.92 -9.44
N ALA A 81 -29.80 -18.82 -10.70
CA ALA A 81 -30.46 -19.43 -11.86
C ALA A 81 -30.61 -20.93 -11.71
N ALA A 82 -29.58 -21.61 -11.20
CA ALA A 82 -29.63 -23.06 -10.96
C ALA A 82 -30.70 -23.44 -9.92
N ILE A 83 -30.95 -22.62 -8.90
CA ILE A 83 -32.01 -22.83 -7.89
C ILE A 83 -33.39 -22.53 -8.50
N VAL A 84 -33.51 -21.44 -9.25
CA VAL A 84 -34.78 -21.14 -10.01
C VAL A 84 -35.12 -22.30 -10.93
N GLY A 85 -34.16 -22.84 -11.68
CA GLY A 85 -34.34 -23.97 -12.57
C GLY A 85 -34.78 -25.28 -11.88
N LYS A 86 -34.48 -25.44 -10.59
CA LYS A 86 -34.97 -26.54 -9.74
C LYS A 86 -36.38 -26.30 -9.17
N GLY A 87 -36.99 -25.13 -9.41
CA GLY A 87 -38.30 -24.75 -8.90
C GLY A 87 -38.31 -24.26 -7.44
N ASP A 88 -37.16 -24.14 -6.78
CA ASP A 88 -37.07 -23.63 -5.41
C ASP A 88 -37.10 -22.09 -5.40
N GLN A 89 -38.27 -21.51 -5.50
CA GLN A 89 -38.49 -20.07 -5.55
C GLN A 89 -38.15 -19.37 -4.21
N VAL A 90 -38.33 -20.07 -3.09
CA VAL A 90 -38.01 -19.52 -1.75
C VAL A 90 -36.50 -19.45 -1.56
N GLY A 91 -35.79 -20.53 -1.88
CA GLY A 91 -34.33 -20.55 -1.85
C GLY A 91 -33.70 -19.53 -2.80
N ALA A 92 -34.30 -19.39 -4.02
CA ALA A 92 -33.84 -18.39 -4.98
C ALA A 92 -33.99 -16.94 -4.46
N ALA A 93 -35.16 -16.60 -3.87
CA ALA A 93 -35.37 -15.27 -3.29
C ALA A 93 -34.44 -14.98 -2.12
N ARG A 94 -34.13 -15.97 -1.29
CA ARG A 94 -33.18 -15.84 -0.19
C ARG A 94 -31.76 -15.64 -0.71
N LEU A 95 -31.32 -16.45 -1.68
CA LEU A 95 -29.97 -16.36 -2.22
C LEU A 95 -29.75 -15.08 -3.04
N PHE A 96 -30.79 -14.56 -3.72
CA PHE A 96 -30.66 -13.43 -4.64
C PHE A 96 -29.96 -12.20 -4.04
N PHE A 97 -30.28 -11.83 -2.79
CA PHE A 97 -29.63 -10.74 -2.08
C PHE A 97 -28.49 -11.20 -1.17
N ASP A 98 -28.11 -12.49 -1.18
CA ASP A 98 -26.98 -12.98 -0.37
C ASP A 98 -25.63 -12.82 -1.10
N PHE A 99 -25.38 -11.61 -1.56
CA PHE A 99 -24.12 -11.16 -2.17
C PHE A 99 -23.58 -9.97 -1.39
N ARG A 100 -22.36 -10.04 -0.87
CA ARG A 100 -21.80 -9.08 0.08
C ARG A 100 -20.58 -8.38 -0.50
N VAL A 101 -20.70 -7.08 -0.73
CA VAL A 101 -19.64 -6.20 -1.23
C VAL A 101 -19.25 -5.22 -0.15
N ALA A 102 -17.94 -5.00 0.09
CA ALA A 102 -17.52 -4.02 1.08
C ALA A 102 -16.34 -3.15 0.60
N ASP A 103 -16.24 -1.96 1.18
CA ASP A 103 -15.08 -1.08 1.11
C ASP A 103 -14.58 -0.81 2.55
N LEU A 104 -13.33 -1.15 2.82
CA LEU A 104 -12.74 -1.09 4.16
C LEU A 104 -12.14 0.28 4.53
N ALA A 105 -12.12 1.22 3.58
CA ALA A 105 -11.69 2.61 3.72
C ALA A 105 -12.48 3.46 2.73
N MET A 106 -13.82 3.49 2.92
CA MET A 106 -14.77 3.90 1.89
C MET A 106 -14.76 5.39 1.55
N GLY A 107 -14.15 6.25 2.40
CA GLY A 107 -14.23 7.69 2.21
C GLY A 107 -15.68 8.16 2.10
N SER A 108 -15.99 8.94 1.09
CA SER A 108 -17.37 9.39 0.77
C SER A 108 -18.20 8.36 -0.02
N GLY A 109 -17.78 7.09 -0.10
CA GLY A 109 -18.57 5.99 -0.63
C GLY A 109 -18.58 5.81 -2.15
N HIS A 110 -17.63 6.38 -2.88
CA HIS A 110 -17.60 6.35 -4.36
C HIS A 110 -17.63 4.93 -4.95
N PHE A 111 -16.82 4.01 -4.42
CA PHE A 111 -16.83 2.62 -4.86
C PHE A 111 -18.17 1.95 -4.57
N LEU A 112 -18.76 2.21 -3.40
CA LEU A 112 -20.03 1.60 -2.98
C LEU A 112 -21.20 2.11 -3.84
N VAL A 113 -21.25 3.41 -4.13
CA VAL A 113 -22.28 3.99 -5.02
C VAL A 113 -22.19 3.41 -6.43
N ALA A 114 -20.98 3.28 -6.97
CA ALA A 114 -20.78 2.65 -8.28
C ALA A 114 -21.12 1.15 -8.25
N ALA A 115 -20.73 0.42 -7.21
CA ALA A 115 -21.07 -1.01 -7.04
C ALA A 115 -22.58 -1.25 -7.00
N ILE A 116 -23.34 -0.39 -6.31
CA ILE A 116 -24.81 -0.45 -6.33
C ILE A 116 -25.34 -0.37 -7.77
N GLY A 117 -24.80 0.53 -8.59
CA GLY A 117 -25.19 0.66 -10.00
C GLY A 117 -24.92 -0.60 -10.82
N HIS A 118 -23.75 -1.22 -10.67
CA HIS A 118 -23.39 -2.47 -11.34
C HIS A 118 -24.30 -3.63 -10.92
N ILE A 119 -24.53 -3.80 -9.62
CA ILE A 119 -25.38 -4.85 -9.10
C ILE A 119 -26.84 -4.64 -9.56
N GLU A 120 -27.34 -3.41 -9.49
CA GLU A 120 -28.68 -3.03 -9.94
C GLU A 120 -28.92 -3.41 -11.41
N ALA A 121 -27.99 -3.02 -12.30
CA ALA A 121 -28.07 -3.32 -13.72
C ALA A 121 -28.09 -4.84 -13.99
N LYS A 122 -27.20 -5.60 -13.37
CA LYS A 122 -27.13 -7.06 -13.54
C LYS A 122 -28.32 -7.78 -12.91
N TYR A 123 -28.77 -7.35 -11.74
CA TYR A 123 -29.95 -7.91 -11.06
C TYR A 123 -31.23 -7.62 -11.86
N GLY A 124 -31.40 -6.41 -12.38
CA GLY A 124 -32.50 -6.06 -13.24
C GLY A 124 -32.58 -6.95 -14.48
N ALA A 125 -31.45 -7.02 -15.23
CA ALA A 125 -31.37 -7.89 -16.41
C ALA A 125 -31.54 -9.39 -16.11
N PHE A 126 -31.15 -9.83 -14.91
CA PHE A 126 -31.38 -11.20 -14.48
C PHE A 126 -32.87 -11.49 -14.20
N LEU A 127 -33.56 -10.61 -13.46
CA LEU A 127 -34.98 -10.77 -13.11
C LEU A 127 -35.90 -10.74 -14.35
N GLU A 128 -35.51 -10.00 -15.41
CA GLU A 128 -36.25 -10.04 -16.67
C GLU A 128 -36.25 -11.43 -17.32
N ARG A 129 -35.16 -12.17 -17.21
CA ARG A 129 -34.99 -13.51 -17.79
C ARG A 129 -35.38 -14.63 -16.84
N ASN A 130 -35.24 -14.42 -15.54
CA ASN A 130 -35.47 -15.39 -14.48
C ASN A 130 -36.34 -14.77 -13.37
N PRO A 131 -37.64 -14.60 -13.55
CA PRO A 131 -38.52 -14.01 -12.55
C PRO A 131 -38.48 -14.80 -11.23
N ILE A 132 -38.30 -14.08 -10.12
CA ILE A 132 -38.36 -14.64 -8.76
C ILE A 132 -39.59 -14.03 -8.06
N PRO A 133 -40.71 -14.76 -7.92
CA PRO A 133 -41.97 -14.21 -7.41
C PRO A 133 -41.85 -13.55 -6.02
N GLY A 134 -40.96 -14.05 -5.15
CA GLY A 134 -40.70 -13.45 -3.83
C GLY A 134 -40.12 -12.05 -3.92
N VAL A 135 -39.11 -11.85 -4.80
CA VAL A 135 -38.48 -10.56 -5.04
C VAL A 135 -39.43 -9.58 -5.73
N GLU A 136 -40.14 -10.06 -6.75
CA GLU A 136 -41.14 -9.22 -7.46
C GLU A 136 -42.21 -8.69 -6.52
N ARG A 137 -42.74 -9.53 -5.64
CA ARG A 137 -43.74 -9.15 -4.65
C ARG A 137 -43.19 -8.07 -3.70
N GLU A 138 -41.97 -8.22 -3.21
CA GLU A 138 -41.31 -7.25 -2.34
C GLU A 138 -41.20 -5.89 -3.02
N LEU A 139 -40.76 -5.84 -4.28
CA LEU A 139 -40.65 -4.59 -5.04
C LEU A 139 -42.02 -3.95 -5.32
N LEU A 140 -43.06 -4.74 -5.59
CA LEU A 140 -44.43 -4.25 -5.77
C LEU A 140 -44.96 -3.62 -4.48
N GLU A 141 -44.80 -4.27 -3.35
CA GLU A 141 -45.24 -3.76 -2.05
C GLU A 141 -44.57 -2.43 -1.67
N LEU A 142 -43.26 -2.31 -1.92
CA LEU A 142 -42.51 -1.07 -1.75
C LEU A 142 -43.03 0.03 -2.68
N ARG A 143 -43.31 -0.29 -3.93
CA ARG A 143 -43.88 0.65 -4.89
C ARG A 143 -45.24 1.16 -4.42
N ASP A 144 -46.14 0.25 -3.99
CA ASP A 144 -47.48 0.60 -3.57
C ASP A 144 -47.47 1.46 -2.28
N ALA A 145 -46.52 1.20 -1.37
CA ALA A 145 -46.30 2.03 -0.20
C ALA A 145 -45.86 3.45 -0.59
N ALA A 146 -44.87 3.57 -1.51
CA ALA A 146 -44.40 4.84 -2.02
C ALA A 146 -45.51 5.64 -2.72
N LEU A 147 -46.27 5.00 -3.62
CA LEU A 147 -47.39 5.62 -4.31
C LEU A 147 -48.48 6.10 -3.33
N THR A 148 -48.75 5.33 -2.29
CA THR A 148 -49.71 5.69 -1.25
C THR A 148 -49.25 6.91 -0.48
N ALA A 149 -47.98 6.98 -0.10
CA ALA A 149 -47.40 8.12 0.60
C ALA A 149 -47.42 9.40 -0.25
N LEU A 150 -47.06 9.32 -1.54
CA LEU A 150 -47.07 10.44 -2.47
C LEU A 150 -48.47 10.99 -2.72
N ARG A 151 -49.48 10.12 -2.89
CA ARG A 151 -50.89 10.55 -3.03
C ARG A 151 -51.41 11.30 -1.80
N ARG A 152 -50.97 10.89 -0.60
CA ARG A 152 -51.33 11.60 0.66
C ARG A 152 -50.81 13.03 0.71
N VAL A 153 -49.69 13.32 0.04
CA VAL A 153 -49.13 14.69 -0.03
C VAL A 153 -49.49 15.45 -1.31
N GLY A 154 -50.46 14.91 -2.09
CA GLY A 154 -51.08 15.61 -3.22
C GLY A 154 -50.33 15.47 -4.55
N VAL A 155 -49.49 14.47 -4.74
CA VAL A 155 -48.91 14.16 -6.05
C VAL A 155 -49.91 13.38 -6.88
N GLU A 156 -50.37 13.91 -8.01
CA GLU A 156 -51.48 13.38 -8.77
C GLU A 156 -51.13 12.11 -9.56
N GLU A 157 -50.02 12.06 -10.23
CA GLU A 157 -49.59 10.90 -11.05
C GLU A 157 -48.12 10.53 -10.71
N PRO A 158 -47.87 9.95 -9.52
CA PRO A 158 -46.52 9.59 -9.13
C PRO A 158 -46.03 8.37 -9.91
N GLU A 159 -44.86 8.47 -10.53
CA GLU A 159 -44.12 7.34 -11.10
C GLU A 159 -42.97 6.94 -10.17
N ILE A 160 -42.84 5.63 -9.95
CA ILE A 160 -41.75 5.04 -9.16
C ILE A 160 -41.01 4.05 -10.06
N ASP A 161 -39.72 4.35 -10.26
CA ASP A 161 -38.85 3.49 -11.02
C ASP A 161 -38.51 2.20 -10.25
N ARG A 162 -38.74 1.04 -10.91
CA ARG A 162 -38.44 -0.29 -10.36
C ARG A 162 -36.95 -0.43 -10.05
N SER A 163 -36.06 0.17 -10.84
CA SER A 163 -34.63 0.10 -10.63
C SER A 163 -34.20 0.83 -9.34
N ALA A 164 -34.82 1.96 -9.00
CA ALA A 164 -34.59 2.68 -7.76
C ALA A 164 -35.01 1.85 -6.52
N LEU A 165 -36.12 1.13 -6.62
CA LEU A 165 -36.56 0.20 -5.56
C LEU A 165 -35.56 -0.94 -5.38
N LEU A 166 -35.08 -1.52 -6.47
CA LEU A 166 -34.06 -2.57 -6.45
C LEU A 166 -32.75 -2.06 -5.88
N GLY A 167 -32.27 -0.89 -6.33
CA GLY A 167 -31.08 -0.23 -5.82
C GLY A 167 -31.13 0.02 -4.31
N ARG A 168 -32.32 0.42 -3.79
CA ARG A 168 -32.57 0.56 -2.35
C ARG A 168 -32.37 -0.76 -1.58
N GLN A 169 -32.90 -1.86 -2.09
CA GLN A 169 -32.74 -3.17 -1.44
C GLN A 169 -31.27 -3.67 -1.50
N ILE A 170 -30.57 -3.41 -2.62
CA ILE A 170 -29.15 -3.71 -2.77
C ILE A 170 -28.32 -2.96 -1.73
N ALA A 171 -28.54 -1.65 -1.56
CA ALA A 171 -27.80 -0.84 -0.58
C ALA A 171 -27.98 -1.37 0.85
N ARG A 172 -29.18 -1.83 1.19
CA ARG A 172 -29.50 -2.34 2.54
C ARG A 172 -28.96 -3.73 2.83
N ARG A 173 -28.80 -4.58 1.82
CA ARG A 173 -28.52 -6.01 2.01
C ARG A 173 -27.16 -6.45 1.48
N CYS A 174 -26.64 -5.77 0.45
CA CYS A 174 -25.47 -6.23 -0.28
C CYS A 174 -24.22 -5.41 -0.03
N VAL A 175 -24.33 -4.15 0.46
CA VAL A 175 -23.25 -3.19 0.48
C VAL A 175 -22.86 -2.82 1.89
N TYR A 176 -21.56 -2.87 2.17
CA TYR A 176 -20.94 -2.57 3.47
C TYR A 176 -19.80 -1.57 3.31
N GLY A 177 -19.57 -0.71 4.30
CA GLY A 177 -18.50 0.26 4.26
C GLY A 177 -17.94 0.57 5.64
N LEU A 178 -16.65 0.79 5.69
CA LEU A 178 -15.95 1.22 6.90
C LEU A 178 -15.08 2.43 6.60
N ASP A 179 -15.01 3.36 7.54
CA ASP A 179 -14.01 4.42 7.55
C ASP A 179 -13.68 4.81 8.99
N ILE A 180 -12.47 5.28 9.23
CA ILE A 180 -12.07 5.78 10.54
C ILE A 180 -12.61 7.20 10.80
N ASN A 181 -12.93 7.93 9.73
CA ASN A 181 -13.44 9.29 9.78
C ASN A 181 -14.97 9.29 9.79
N ASP A 182 -15.56 9.79 10.87
CA ASP A 182 -17.02 9.88 11.06
C ASP A 182 -17.70 10.75 9.99
N ILE A 183 -17.05 11.87 9.59
CA ILE A 183 -17.57 12.74 8.52
C ILE A 183 -17.61 11.98 7.19
N ALA A 184 -16.60 11.17 6.88
CA ALA A 184 -16.59 10.34 5.68
C ALA A 184 -17.73 9.33 5.68
N VAL A 185 -18.00 8.71 6.83
CA VAL A 185 -19.14 7.78 7.01
C VAL A 185 -20.48 8.48 6.75
N GLU A 186 -20.69 9.68 7.30
CA GLU A 186 -21.92 10.45 7.08
C GLU A 186 -22.06 10.89 5.61
N LEU A 187 -20.97 11.29 4.96
CA LEU A 187 -20.98 11.61 3.54
C LEU A 187 -21.30 10.37 2.67
N ALA A 188 -20.75 9.20 3.01
CA ALA A 188 -21.07 7.96 2.33
C ALA A 188 -22.54 7.56 2.50
N ARG A 189 -23.12 7.71 3.70
CA ARG A 189 -24.56 7.52 3.95
C ARG A 189 -25.41 8.43 3.08
N LEU A 190 -25.07 9.72 3.04
CA LEU A 190 -25.77 10.68 2.20
C LEU A 190 -25.65 10.34 0.70
N ALA A 191 -24.45 9.97 0.23
CA ALA A 191 -24.21 9.62 -1.16
C ALA A 191 -25.02 8.39 -1.59
N ILE A 192 -25.04 7.33 -0.76
CA ILE A 192 -25.82 6.11 -1.01
C ILE A 192 -27.30 6.43 -0.93
N TRP A 193 -27.74 7.21 0.06
CA TRP A 193 -29.13 7.60 0.16
C TRP A 193 -29.63 8.40 -1.07
N VAL A 194 -28.86 9.39 -1.53
CA VAL A 194 -29.18 10.13 -2.75
C VAL A 194 -29.27 9.23 -3.96
N ARG A 195 -28.34 8.26 -4.09
CA ARG A 195 -28.30 7.30 -5.20
C ARG A 195 -29.51 6.36 -5.20
N THR A 196 -30.02 6.01 -4.01
CA THR A 196 -31.07 5.02 -3.81
C THR A 196 -32.39 5.65 -3.34
N PHE A 197 -32.51 6.96 -3.54
CA PHE A 197 -33.71 7.72 -3.14
C PHE A 197 -34.92 7.26 -3.91
N VAL A 198 -35.98 6.94 -3.15
CA VAL A 198 -37.31 6.64 -3.70
C VAL A 198 -38.31 7.61 -3.09
N PRO A 199 -38.92 8.49 -3.89
CA PRO A 199 -39.93 9.40 -3.39
C PRO A 199 -41.06 8.65 -2.69
N GLY A 200 -41.50 9.15 -1.53
CA GLY A 200 -42.58 8.55 -0.73
C GLY A 200 -42.13 7.44 0.23
N LEU A 201 -40.88 6.94 0.14
CA LEU A 201 -40.34 6.05 1.17
C LEU A 201 -39.45 6.81 2.16
N PRO A 202 -39.37 6.37 3.43
CA PRO A 202 -38.47 6.94 4.41
C PRO A 202 -36.99 6.67 4.02
N MET A 203 -36.04 7.41 4.62
CA MET A 203 -34.62 7.07 4.52
C MET A 203 -34.39 5.63 5.01
N SER A 204 -33.60 4.86 4.23
CA SER A 204 -33.16 3.54 4.67
C SER A 204 -32.23 3.65 5.88
N SER A 205 -32.35 2.72 6.80
CA SER A 205 -31.33 2.52 7.84
C SER A 205 -30.10 1.90 7.21
N LEU A 206 -28.97 2.63 7.23
CA LEU A 206 -27.66 2.17 6.76
C LEU A 206 -26.64 2.09 7.91
N ASP A 207 -27.10 2.25 9.17
CA ASP A 207 -26.24 2.31 10.35
C ASP A 207 -25.52 0.98 10.63
N HIS A 208 -26.15 -0.12 10.23
CA HIS A 208 -25.53 -1.42 10.36
C HIS A 208 -24.42 -1.64 9.30
N GLN A 209 -24.66 -1.22 8.08
CA GLN A 209 -23.76 -1.45 6.95
C GLN A 209 -22.58 -0.48 6.89
N LEU A 210 -22.80 0.79 7.31
CA LEU A 210 -21.76 1.84 7.22
C LEU A 210 -21.25 2.20 8.62
N VAL A 211 -20.01 1.83 8.88
CA VAL A 211 -19.44 1.80 10.23
C VAL A 211 -18.25 2.75 10.34
N CYS A 212 -18.26 3.58 11.41
CA CYS A 212 -17.09 4.34 11.82
C CYS A 212 -16.20 3.48 12.72
N GLY A 213 -14.91 3.36 12.36
CA GLY A 213 -13.90 2.66 13.12
C GLY A 213 -12.75 2.11 12.29
N ASN A 214 -11.75 1.59 12.96
CA ASN A 214 -10.52 1.13 12.33
C ASN A 214 -10.66 -0.34 11.87
N SER A 215 -10.66 -0.55 10.55
CA SER A 215 -10.78 -1.86 9.91
C SER A 215 -9.54 -2.77 10.09
N LEU A 216 -8.41 -2.21 10.53
CA LEU A 216 -7.14 -2.95 10.66
C LEU A 216 -6.87 -3.44 12.09
N THR A 217 -7.35 -2.73 13.10
CA THR A 217 -7.00 -2.99 14.52
C THR A 217 -7.92 -4.01 15.18
N GLY A 218 -9.12 -4.25 14.62
CA GLY A 218 -10.05 -5.26 15.10
C GLY A 218 -9.74 -6.69 14.63
N ILE A 219 -10.51 -7.63 15.13
CA ILE A 219 -10.45 -9.04 14.73
C ILE A 219 -11.20 -9.25 13.41
N GLY A 220 -10.54 -9.87 12.43
CA GLY A 220 -11.10 -10.11 11.10
C GLY A 220 -11.95 -11.37 11.01
N THR A 221 -11.53 -12.46 11.64
CA THR A 221 -12.22 -13.75 11.59
C THR A 221 -12.26 -14.40 12.98
N ILE A 222 -13.14 -15.36 13.16
CA ILE A 222 -13.23 -16.11 14.43
C ILE A 222 -11.94 -16.87 14.71
N GLU A 223 -11.35 -17.46 13.69
CA GLU A 223 -10.07 -18.18 13.76
C GLU A 223 -8.95 -17.27 14.25
N GLU A 224 -8.94 -16.01 13.83
CA GLU A 224 -7.97 -15.00 14.28
C GLU A 224 -8.05 -14.75 15.80
N ALA A 225 -9.25 -14.77 16.37
CA ALA A 225 -9.44 -14.65 17.83
C ALA A 225 -9.00 -15.92 18.58
N ILE A 226 -9.34 -17.09 18.03
CA ILE A 226 -8.95 -18.38 18.61
C ILE A 226 -7.42 -18.50 18.64
N ASP A 227 -6.73 -18.18 17.56
CA ASP A 227 -5.26 -18.20 17.48
C ASP A 227 -4.58 -17.34 18.58
N ALA A 228 -5.23 -16.27 19.02
CA ALA A 228 -4.71 -15.39 20.05
C ALA A 228 -5.05 -15.85 21.48
N LEU A 229 -6.24 -16.43 21.69
CA LEU A 229 -6.75 -16.80 23.00
C LEU A 229 -6.50 -18.26 23.37
N ASP A 230 -6.29 -19.12 22.38
CA ASP A 230 -6.11 -20.55 22.53
C ASP A 230 -5.11 -21.06 21.47
N PRO A 231 -3.82 -20.66 21.57
CA PRO A 231 -2.81 -20.96 20.56
C PRO A 231 -2.50 -22.47 20.43
N ASP A 232 -2.87 -23.28 21.42
CA ASP A 232 -2.73 -24.73 21.40
C ASP A 232 -3.92 -25.43 20.70
N ALA A 233 -4.97 -24.68 20.33
CA ALA A 233 -6.10 -25.20 19.60
C ALA A 233 -5.66 -25.68 18.20
N ARG A 234 -5.87 -26.95 17.89
CA ARG A 234 -5.54 -27.50 16.58
C ARG A 234 -6.41 -26.88 15.50
N SER A 235 -5.78 -26.29 14.48
CA SER A 235 -6.45 -25.75 13.31
C SER A 235 -7.45 -26.78 12.71
N GLY A 236 -8.70 -26.38 12.58
CA GLY A 236 -9.77 -27.21 12.00
C GLY A 236 -10.56 -28.08 12.97
N ALA A 237 -10.25 -28.11 14.27
CA ALA A 237 -11.09 -28.74 15.28
C ALA A 237 -12.17 -27.75 15.75
N LEU A 238 -13.40 -28.26 16.02
CA LEU A 238 -14.40 -27.53 16.79
C LEU A 238 -13.88 -27.42 18.23
N THR A 239 -13.22 -26.31 18.52
CA THR A 239 -12.72 -26.03 19.87
C THR A 239 -13.85 -25.48 20.74
N PHE A 240 -13.77 -25.69 22.07
CA PHE A 240 -14.72 -25.06 23.01
C PHE A 240 -14.75 -23.55 22.85
N SER A 241 -13.60 -22.92 22.57
CA SER A 241 -13.46 -21.49 22.30
C SER A 241 -14.26 -21.06 21.07
N GLY A 242 -14.14 -21.78 19.97
CA GLY A 242 -14.87 -21.51 18.73
C GLY A 242 -16.38 -21.68 18.87
N VAL A 243 -16.83 -22.70 19.60
CA VAL A 243 -18.26 -22.93 19.89
C VAL A 243 -18.83 -21.78 20.75
N ALA A 244 -18.12 -21.36 21.80
CA ALA A 244 -18.57 -20.28 22.68
C ALA A 244 -18.70 -18.96 21.93
N ILE A 245 -17.70 -18.59 21.10
CA ILE A 245 -17.74 -17.37 20.28
C ILE A 245 -18.87 -17.42 19.27
N ARG A 246 -19.04 -18.54 18.53
CA ARG A 246 -20.14 -18.68 17.53
C ARG A 246 -21.51 -18.60 18.19
N SER A 247 -21.71 -19.26 19.34
CA SER A 247 -22.97 -19.20 20.08
C SER A 247 -23.33 -17.80 20.55
N ALA A 248 -22.32 -17.01 20.98
CA ALA A 248 -22.53 -15.62 21.37
C ALA A 248 -22.95 -14.74 20.19
N LEU A 249 -22.43 -15.01 18.98
CA LEU A 249 -22.74 -14.25 17.76
C LEU A 249 -24.05 -14.71 17.08
N ASP A 250 -24.49 -15.94 17.29
CA ASP A 250 -25.65 -16.49 16.54
C ASP A 250 -26.96 -15.74 16.89
N LYS A 251 -27.14 -15.32 18.15
CA LYS A 251 -28.28 -14.49 18.54
C LYS A 251 -28.30 -13.15 17.80
N ALA A 252 -27.14 -12.52 17.65
CA ALA A 252 -27.00 -11.26 16.94
C ALA A 252 -27.34 -11.45 15.45
N ARG A 253 -26.86 -12.55 14.84
CA ARG A 253 -27.15 -12.89 13.46
C ARG A 253 -28.65 -13.02 13.19
N VAL A 254 -29.37 -13.73 14.03
CA VAL A 254 -30.83 -13.91 13.89
C VAL A 254 -31.55 -12.55 13.94
N LEU A 255 -31.21 -11.68 14.88
CA LEU A 255 -31.81 -10.34 14.99
C LEU A 255 -31.53 -9.47 13.75
N LEU A 256 -30.34 -9.61 13.12
CA LEU A 256 -30.01 -8.88 11.90
C LEU A 256 -30.70 -9.46 10.66
N GLU A 257 -30.86 -10.79 10.58
CA GLU A 257 -31.64 -11.41 9.53
C GLU A 257 -33.12 -10.98 9.61
N ASP A 258 -33.68 -10.89 10.81
CA ASP A 258 -35.06 -10.37 11.03
C ASP A 258 -35.14 -8.88 10.64
N ALA A 259 -34.14 -8.04 11.01
CA ALA A 259 -34.07 -6.65 10.60
C ALA A 259 -33.99 -6.49 9.07
N ALA A 260 -33.18 -7.32 8.40
CA ALA A 260 -33.03 -7.30 6.95
C ALA A 260 -34.33 -7.75 6.22
N ALA A 261 -35.17 -8.56 6.87
CA ALA A 261 -36.47 -8.98 6.35
C ALA A 261 -37.53 -7.86 6.41
N LEU A 262 -37.34 -6.81 7.26
CA LEU A 262 -38.21 -5.63 7.27
C LEU A 262 -38.01 -4.87 5.96
N LYS A 263 -39.10 -4.42 5.34
CA LYS A 263 -39.05 -3.76 4.02
C LYS A 263 -38.70 -2.29 4.10
N GLU A 264 -38.86 -1.68 5.30
CA GLU A 264 -38.71 -0.24 5.54
C GLU A 264 -39.61 0.61 4.62
N SER A 265 -40.80 0.15 4.40
CA SER A 265 -41.81 0.85 3.62
C SER A 265 -42.43 2.03 4.40
N THR A 266 -42.31 2.01 5.72
CA THR A 266 -42.76 3.06 6.63
C THR A 266 -41.67 3.51 7.60
N SER A 267 -41.82 4.72 8.18
CA SER A 267 -40.89 5.21 9.20
C SER A 267 -40.89 4.35 10.48
N GLU A 268 -41.97 3.63 10.75
CA GLU A 268 -42.06 2.69 11.87
C GLU A 268 -41.19 1.45 11.61
N GLU A 269 -41.30 0.87 10.41
CA GLU A 269 -40.43 -0.25 10.00
C GLU A 269 -38.95 0.12 9.95
N ALA A 270 -38.60 1.32 9.47
CA ALA A 270 -37.24 1.80 9.47
C ALA A 270 -36.67 1.94 10.90
N ARG A 271 -37.48 2.48 11.84
CA ARG A 271 -37.09 2.54 13.27
C ARG A 271 -37.00 1.14 13.90
N ALA A 272 -37.89 0.23 13.54
CA ALA A 272 -37.83 -1.16 14.01
C ALA A 272 -36.55 -1.86 13.54
N ALA A 273 -36.12 -1.62 12.28
CA ALA A 273 -34.85 -2.13 11.75
C ALA A 273 -33.63 -1.57 12.50
N GLN A 274 -33.62 -0.27 12.79
CA GLN A 274 -32.54 0.35 13.61
C GLN A 274 -32.50 -0.24 15.02
N GLU A 275 -33.64 -0.40 15.67
CA GLU A 275 -33.72 -0.97 17.01
C GLU A 275 -33.28 -2.46 17.02
N ALA A 276 -33.62 -3.24 15.98
CA ALA A 276 -33.17 -4.61 15.86
C ALA A 276 -31.65 -4.69 15.67
N SER A 277 -31.06 -3.79 14.88
CA SER A 277 -29.60 -3.66 14.72
C SER A 277 -28.91 -3.30 16.03
N ARG A 278 -29.47 -2.39 16.83
CA ARG A 278 -28.96 -2.04 18.15
C ARG A 278 -28.97 -3.24 19.10
N ARG A 279 -30.09 -3.96 19.17
CA ARG A 279 -30.23 -5.18 19.98
C ARG A 279 -29.26 -6.29 19.54
N ALA A 280 -28.98 -6.39 18.25
CA ALA A 280 -28.00 -7.34 17.74
C ALA A 280 -26.59 -7.04 18.26
N LEU A 281 -26.18 -5.77 18.27
CA LEU A 281 -24.89 -5.37 18.86
C LEU A 281 -24.83 -5.65 20.36
N GLU A 282 -25.90 -5.40 21.10
CA GLU A 282 -25.99 -5.75 22.53
C GLU A 282 -25.89 -7.27 22.76
N ALA A 283 -26.54 -8.05 21.91
CA ALA A 283 -26.47 -9.51 21.99
C ALA A 283 -25.07 -10.05 21.65
N ALA A 284 -24.29 -9.35 20.83
CA ALA A 284 -22.93 -9.69 20.46
C ALA A 284 -21.86 -9.22 21.48
N GLU A 285 -22.24 -8.44 22.49
CA GLU A 285 -21.31 -7.87 23.48
C GLU A 285 -20.39 -8.89 24.16
N PRO A 286 -20.85 -10.09 24.55
CA PRO A 286 -19.96 -11.11 25.11
C PRO A 286 -18.86 -11.55 24.13
N ALA A 287 -19.17 -11.66 22.84
CA ALA A 287 -18.19 -11.96 21.81
C ALA A 287 -17.23 -10.79 21.56
N ARG A 288 -17.72 -9.53 21.61
CA ARG A 288 -16.89 -8.33 21.50
C ARG A 288 -15.79 -8.32 22.56
N LEU A 289 -16.13 -8.58 23.83
CA LEU A 289 -15.16 -8.63 24.91
C LEU A 289 -14.12 -9.75 24.74
N LEU A 290 -14.48 -10.89 24.16
CA LEU A 290 -13.51 -11.94 23.83
C LEU A 290 -12.55 -11.49 22.70
N PHE A 291 -13.04 -10.74 21.73
CA PHE A 291 -12.21 -10.20 20.66
C PHE A 291 -11.32 -9.05 21.14
N ASP A 292 -11.83 -8.20 22.06
CA ASP A 292 -11.01 -7.23 22.77
C ASP A 292 -9.86 -7.92 23.55
N ALA A 293 -10.16 -9.03 24.23
CA ALA A 293 -9.15 -9.84 24.92
C ALA A 293 -8.08 -10.35 23.95
N ALA A 294 -8.48 -10.81 22.77
CA ALA A 294 -7.53 -11.30 21.76
C ALA A 294 -6.55 -10.19 21.31
N ILE A 295 -7.04 -8.97 21.12
CA ILE A 295 -6.17 -7.82 20.83
C ILE A 295 -5.29 -7.49 22.03
N ALA A 296 -5.85 -7.46 23.24
CA ALA A 296 -5.12 -7.16 24.46
C ALA A 296 -3.97 -8.15 24.72
N VAL A 297 -4.19 -9.44 24.45
CA VAL A 297 -3.13 -10.47 24.52
C VAL A 297 -2.03 -10.19 23.48
N ARG A 298 -2.38 -9.90 22.23
CA ARG A 298 -1.40 -9.55 21.18
C ARG A 298 -0.58 -8.32 21.53
N LEU A 299 -1.20 -7.32 22.12
CA LEU A 299 -0.53 -6.11 22.57
C LEU A 299 0.28 -6.29 23.86
N GLY A 300 0.15 -7.45 24.53
CA GLY A 300 0.79 -7.70 25.82
C GLY A 300 0.17 -6.90 26.98
N LEU A 301 -1.06 -6.43 26.82
CA LEU A 301 -1.87 -5.78 27.88
C LEU A 301 -2.50 -6.81 28.82
N MET A 302 -2.67 -8.05 28.33
CA MET A 302 -3.14 -9.20 29.07
C MET A 302 -2.22 -10.39 28.82
N PRO A 303 -1.97 -11.25 29.83
CA PRO A 303 -1.31 -12.54 29.58
C PRO A 303 -2.24 -13.47 28.78
N PRO A 304 -1.68 -14.38 27.95
CA PRO A 304 -2.47 -15.44 27.32
C PRO A 304 -3.23 -16.24 28.41
N PRO A 305 -4.50 -16.62 28.15
CA PRO A 305 -5.25 -17.47 29.08
C PRO A 305 -4.58 -18.84 29.19
N ALA A 306 -4.46 -19.37 30.42
CA ALA A 306 -3.98 -20.74 30.66
C ALA A 306 -5.03 -21.79 30.24
N ASP A 307 -6.31 -21.47 30.47
CA ASP A 307 -7.48 -22.23 30.04
C ASP A 307 -8.52 -21.29 29.45
N PHE A 308 -9.34 -21.78 28.51
CA PHE A 308 -10.39 -20.97 27.90
C PHE A 308 -11.62 -20.88 28.82
N ASP A 309 -11.65 -19.87 29.67
CA ASP A 309 -12.80 -19.44 30.47
C ASP A 309 -13.35 -18.13 29.86
N ALA A 310 -14.43 -18.21 29.06
CA ALA A 310 -15.01 -17.09 28.34
C ALA A 310 -15.42 -15.93 29.26
N GLU A 311 -16.03 -16.21 30.41
CA GLU A 311 -16.46 -15.19 31.35
C GLU A 311 -15.27 -14.51 32.05
N GLY A 312 -14.29 -15.28 32.50
CA GLY A 312 -13.08 -14.76 33.11
C GLY A 312 -12.22 -13.96 32.15
N ILE A 313 -12.13 -14.38 30.87
CA ILE A 313 -11.45 -13.65 29.79
C ILE A 313 -12.18 -12.33 29.53
N ALA A 314 -13.51 -12.33 29.36
CA ALA A 314 -14.32 -11.15 29.13
C ALA A 314 -14.22 -10.14 30.29
N ARG A 315 -14.27 -10.60 31.54
CA ARG A 315 -14.08 -9.74 32.72
C ARG A 315 -12.71 -9.04 32.74
N ARG A 316 -11.65 -9.72 32.33
CA ARG A 316 -10.31 -9.13 32.23
C ARG A 316 -10.21 -8.13 31.09
N ALA A 317 -10.83 -8.41 29.96
CA ALA A 317 -10.90 -7.49 28.83
C ALA A 317 -11.66 -6.19 29.16
N ALA A 318 -12.65 -6.28 30.03
CA ALA A 318 -13.44 -5.14 30.50
C ALA A 318 -12.70 -4.22 31.52
N LEU A 319 -11.45 -4.51 31.89
CA LEU A 319 -10.66 -3.66 32.79
C LEU A 319 -10.37 -2.29 32.14
N GLY A 320 -10.45 -1.22 32.93
CA GLY A 320 -10.35 0.16 32.42
C GLY A 320 -9.13 0.43 31.55
N HIS A 321 -7.94 0.00 31.97
CA HIS A 321 -6.71 0.21 31.22
C HIS A 321 -6.67 -0.53 29.85
N VAL A 322 -7.38 -1.67 29.75
CA VAL A 322 -7.51 -2.40 28.46
C VAL A 322 -8.46 -1.66 27.55
N GLN A 323 -9.64 -1.26 28.06
CA GLN A 323 -10.63 -0.55 27.27
C GLN A 323 -10.15 0.86 26.85
N GLU A 324 -9.35 1.55 27.67
CA GLU A 324 -8.73 2.82 27.30
C GLU A 324 -7.76 2.66 26.12
N ALA A 325 -6.84 1.70 26.21
CA ALA A 325 -5.91 1.43 25.09
C ALA A 325 -6.61 0.96 23.81
N LEU A 326 -7.71 0.20 23.91
CA LEU A 326 -8.50 -0.19 22.75
C LEU A 326 -9.36 0.95 22.22
N GLY A 327 -9.79 1.88 23.07
CA GLY A 327 -10.51 3.11 22.68
C GLY A 327 -9.71 3.94 21.70
N ASP A 328 -8.40 4.10 21.93
CA ASP A 328 -7.49 4.83 21.03
C ASP A 328 -7.33 4.13 19.67
N LEU A 329 -7.49 2.81 19.61
CA LEU A 329 -7.40 2.02 18.38
C LEU A 329 -8.73 1.92 17.62
N THR A 330 -9.86 2.24 18.23
CA THR A 330 -11.23 2.14 17.66
C THR A 330 -11.47 0.85 16.85
N PRO A 331 -11.24 -0.35 17.41
CA PRO A 331 -11.21 -1.59 16.65
C PRO A 331 -12.60 -1.98 16.14
N VAL A 332 -12.70 -2.39 14.88
CA VAL A 332 -13.90 -3.02 14.31
C VAL A 332 -13.70 -4.53 14.24
N HIS A 333 -14.43 -5.27 15.08
CA HIS A 333 -14.47 -6.72 15.02
C HIS A 333 -15.48 -7.18 13.99
N PHE A 334 -15.01 -7.68 12.84
CA PHE A 334 -15.87 -8.03 11.72
C PHE A 334 -16.94 -9.08 12.04
N PRO A 335 -16.65 -10.19 12.75
CA PRO A 335 -17.69 -11.16 13.10
C PRO A 335 -18.72 -10.64 14.10
N VAL A 336 -18.37 -9.65 14.93
CA VAL A 336 -19.29 -8.96 15.85
C VAL A 336 -20.19 -8.00 15.09
N ARG A 337 -19.57 -7.21 14.20
CA ARG A 337 -20.27 -6.17 13.46
C ARG A 337 -21.14 -6.73 12.34
N PHE A 338 -20.67 -7.80 11.68
CA PHE A 338 -21.31 -8.41 10.52
C PHE A 338 -21.44 -9.94 10.69
N PRO A 339 -22.16 -10.43 11.72
CA PRO A 339 -22.30 -11.87 11.95
C PRO A 339 -22.98 -12.57 10.79
N GLU A 340 -23.88 -11.91 10.05
CA GLU A 340 -24.53 -12.43 8.84
C GLU A 340 -23.56 -12.66 7.67
N VAL A 341 -22.37 -12.06 7.71
CA VAL A 341 -21.29 -12.24 6.73
C VAL A 341 -20.34 -13.35 7.17
N PHE A 342 -20.01 -13.41 8.46
CA PHE A 342 -18.94 -14.27 8.98
C PHE A 342 -19.41 -15.59 9.61
N LEU A 343 -20.74 -15.74 9.86
CA LEU A 343 -21.34 -17.01 10.29
C LEU A 343 -22.00 -17.80 9.15
N ARG A 344 -22.06 -17.26 7.94
CA ARG A 344 -22.52 -17.99 6.75
C ARG A 344 -21.44 -18.92 6.19
N GLU A 345 -21.83 -19.86 5.34
CA GLU A 345 -20.92 -20.75 4.60
C GLU A 345 -20.99 -20.49 3.10
N PRO A 346 -19.87 -20.17 2.45
CA PRO A 346 -18.55 -19.88 3.01
C PRO A 346 -18.47 -18.50 3.69
N SER A 347 -17.73 -18.42 4.82
CA SER A 347 -17.55 -17.22 5.63
C SER A 347 -16.78 -16.13 4.89
N GLY A 348 -17.19 -14.86 5.03
CA GLY A 348 -16.53 -13.68 4.50
C GLY A 348 -17.30 -12.95 3.40
N PHE A 349 -16.73 -11.84 2.92
CA PHE A 349 -17.28 -11.04 1.84
C PHE A 349 -17.10 -11.71 0.47
N ASP A 350 -18.05 -11.49 -0.44
CA ASP A 350 -17.94 -11.94 -1.84
C ASP A 350 -16.93 -11.08 -2.60
N VAL A 351 -17.00 -9.75 -2.40
CA VAL A 351 -16.12 -8.79 -3.06
C VAL A 351 -15.71 -7.70 -2.09
N LEU A 352 -14.42 -7.33 -2.12
CA LEU A 352 -13.91 -6.11 -1.51
C LEU A 352 -13.40 -5.18 -2.62
N VAL A 353 -13.78 -3.91 -2.55
CA VAL A 353 -13.32 -2.89 -3.50
C VAL A 353 -12.87 -1.64 -2.74
N GLY A 354 -11.95 -0.88 -3.31
CA GLY A 354 -11.55 0.37 -2.65
C GLY A 354 -10.20 0.91 -3.12
N ASN A 355 -9.86 2.05 -2.54
CA ASN A 355 -8.53 2.65 -2.61
C ASN A 355 -8.00 2.82 -1.18
N PRO A 356 -7.39 1.79 -0.59
CA PRO A 356 -6.90 1.88 0.78
C PRO A 356 -5.80 2.94 0.91
N PRO A 357 -5.64 3.58 2.09
CA PRO A 357 -4.57 4.55 2.32
C PRO A 357 -3.18 3.93 2.18
N TRP A 358 -2.21 4.71 1.67
CA TRP A 358 -0.85 4.23 1.37
C TRP A 358 0.20 4.75 2.34
N GLU A 359 -0.19 5.62 3.25
CA GLU A 359 0.70 6.32 4.16
C GLU A 359 1.45 5.36 5.08
N GLU A 360 2.65 5.77 5.46
CA GLU A 360 3.42 5.13 6.52
C GLU A 360 2.82 5.49 7.89
N VAL A 361 2.74 4.51 8.78
CA VAL A 361 2.26 4.70 10.17
C VAL A 361 3.34 5.41 10.97
N MET A 362 3.41 6.72 10.82
CA MET A 362 4.32 7.61 11.55
C MET A 362 3.75 9.02 11.61
N VAL A 363 4.06 9.75 12.67
CA VAL A 363 3.77 11.18 12.74
C VAL A 363 4.87 11.95 12.00
N ASP A 364 4.49 12.66 10.93
CA ASP A 364 5.38 13.63 10.28
C ASP A 364 5.38 14.93 11.07
N GLU A 365 6.41 15.17 11.86
CA GLU A 365 6.54 16.37 12.70
C GLU A 365 6.38 17.66 11.88
N THR A 366 6.92 17.69 10.65
CA THR A 366 6.78 18.87 9.77
C THR A 366 5.33 19.09 9.38
N THR A 367 4.58 18.04 9.11
CA THR A 367 3.14 18.11 8.82
C THR A 367 2.37 18.58 10.04
N PHE A 368 2.61 18.00 11.21
CA PHE A 368 1.96 18.40 12.47
C PHE A 368 2.08 19.91 12.72
N TRP A 369 3.29 20.46 12.63
CA TRP A 369 3.51 21.89 12.85
C TRP A 369 2.98 22.76 11.71
N SER A 370 2.99 22.27 10.46
CA SER A 370 2.49 23.04 9.31
C SER A 370 0.97 23.22 9.31
N THR A 371 0.21 22.30 9.90
CA THR A 371 -1.25 22.43 10.03
C THR A 371 -1.64 23.45 11.11
N ARG A 372 -0.76 23.68 12.10
CA ARG A 372 -0.97 24.61 13.21
C ARG A 372 -0.31 25.98 12.98
N MET A 373 0.60 26.08 12.01
CA MET A 373 1.29 27.32 11.63
C MET A 373 1.24 27.53 10.12
N PRO A 374 0.37 28.41 9.62
CA PRO A 374 0.33 28.81 8.22
C PRO A 374 1.70 29.28 7.70
N ALA A 375 1.99 28.99 6.43
CA ALA A 375 3.25 29.30 5.77
C ALA A 375 4.53 28.62 6.36
N PHE A 376 4.40 27.66 7.28
CA PHE A 376 5.52 26.96 7.90
C PHE A 376 6.37 26.21 6.86
N ARG A 377 5.73 25.50 5.92
CA ARG A 377 6.43 24.70 4.87
C ARG A 377 7.23 25.55 3.88
N GLY A 378 6.83 26.79 3.64
CA GLY A 378 7.56 27.73 2.77
C GLY A 378 8.86 28.29 3.36
N ARG A 379 9.16 27.99 4.63
CA ARG A 379 10.36 28.49 5.31
C ARG A 379 11.56 27.57 5.08
N PRO A 380 12.79 28.13 5.10
CA PRO A 380 14.01 27.31 5.06
C PRO A 380 14.06 26.28 6.21
N PRO A 381 14.62 25.07 6.01
CA PRO A 381 14.66 24.02 7.04
C PRO A 381 15.28 24.44 8.38
N ALA A 382 16.29 25.34 8.34
CA ALA A 382 16.91 25.86 9.55
C ALA A 382 15.97 26.76 10.37
N GLU A 383 15.12 27.52 9.70
CA GLU A 383 14.09 28.36 10.33
C GLU A 383 12.95 27.52 10.87
N GLN A 384 12.50 26.51 10.12
CA GLN A 384 11.49 25.56 10.60
C GLN A 384 11.94 24.90 11.91
N ARG A 385 13.18 24.43 12.02
CA ARG A 385 13.71 23.85 13.25
C ARG A 385 13.71 24.83 14.42
N ARG A 386 14.16 26.08 14.19
CA ARG A 386 14.15 27.11 15.24
C ARG A 386 12.72 27.39 15.74
N LEU A 387 11.75 27.42 14.85
CA LEU A 387 10.34 27.61 15.20
C LEU A 387 9.79 26.41 16.00
N ILE A 388 10.09 25.18 15.60
CA ILE A 388 9.73 24.01 16.39
C ILE A 388 10.34 24.06 17.79
N ASP A 389 11.62 24.43 17.89
CA ASP A 389 12.30 24.56 19.18
C ASP A 389 11.68 25.69 20.05
N SER A 390 11.18 26.77 19.44
CA SER A 390 10.45 27.80 20.19
C SER A 390 9.07 27.31 20.63
N PHE A 391 8.32 26.62 19.76
CA PHE A 391 7.03 26.04 20.14
C PHE A 391 7.14 25.03 21.27
N ARG A 392 8.15 24.18 21.25
CA ARG A 392 8.42 23.25 22.35
C ARG A 392 8.62 23.93 23.71
N ARG A 393 9.13 25.18 23.73
CA ARG A 393 9.29 25.96 24.96
C ARG A 393 8.06 26.77 25.32
N ASP A 394 7.42 27.37 24.31
CA ASP A 394 6.43 28.44 24.50
C ASP A 394 4.98 27.96 24.43
N ARG A 395 4.75 26.73 23.86
CA ARG A 395 3.42 26.14 23.64
C ARG A 395 3.35 24.69 24.16
N PRO A 396 3.40 24.50 25.49
CA PRO A 396 3.31 23.15 26.09
C PRO A 396 2.01 22.43 25.75
N ASP A 397 0.93 23.18 25.46
CA ASP A 397 -0.34 22.64 24.96
C ASP A 397 -0.18 21.89 23.62
N LEU A 398 0.50 22.51 22.65
CA LEU A 398 0.76 21.89 21.34
C LEU A 398 1.78 20.73 21.43
N VAL A 399 2.72 20.82 22.38
CA VAL A 399 3.66 19.71 22.64
C VAL A 399 2.89 18.50 23.18
N ALA A 400 1.98 18.69 24.12
CA ALA A 400 1.14 17.62 24.66
C ALA A 400 0.25 16.99 23.57
N GLU A 401 -0.32 17.79 22.66
CA GLU A 401 -1.04 17.28 21.49
C GLU A 401 -0.14 16.42 20.57
N TYR A 402 1.08 16.91 20.30
CA TYR A 402 2.04 16.17 19.47
C TYR A 402 2.45 14.84 20.11
N GLU A 403 2.75 14.84 21.39
CA GLU A 403 3.11 13.64 22.14
C GLU A 403 1.94 12.64 22.23
N ALA A 404 0.72 13.10 22.36
CA ALA A 404 -0.48 12.27 22.32
C ALA A 404 -0.66 11.63 20.92
N GLU A 405 -0.48 12.41 19.84
CA GLU A 405 -0.55 11.89 18.46
C GLU A 405 0.54 10.86 18.18
N VAL A 406 1.77 11.11 18.68
CA VAL A 406 2.88 10.15 18.59
C VAL A 406 2.53 8.86 19.36
N ALA A 407 2.03 8.95 20.59
CA ALA A 407 1.67 7.80 21.41
C ALA A 407 0.58 6.94 20.75
N THR A 408 -0.47 7.57 20.21
CA THR A 408 -1.54 6.87 19.48
C THR A 408 -1.01 6.19 18.21
N THR A 409 -0.14 6.89 17.46
CA THR A 409 0.47 6.34 16.25
C THR A 409 1.41 5.17 16.55
N ASP A 410 2.18 5.24 17.63
CA ASP A 410 3.06 4.14 18.08
C ASP A 410 2.24 2.94 18.54
N LEU A 411 1.12 3.17 19.23
CA LEU A 411 0.18 2.10 19.60
C LEU A 411 -0.41 1.42 18.37
N LEU A 412 -0.86 2.20 17.38
CA LEU A 412 -1.34 1.68 16.09
C LEU A 412 -0.24 0.87 15.37
N ARG A 413 0.97 1.42 15.27
CA ARG A 413 2.11 0.73 14.66
C ARG A 413 2.41 -0.59 15.37
N ARG A 414 2.38 -0.61 16.70
CA ARG A 414 2.53 -1.83 17.49
C ARG A 414 1.40 -2.83 17.19
N ALA A 415 0.15 -2.38 17.18
CA ALA A 415 -1.00 -3.23 16.89
C ALA A 415 -0.90 -3.90 15.51
N LEU A 416 -0.48 -3.13 14.47
CA LEU A 416 -0.26 -3.67 13.14
C LEU A 416 0.93 -4.63 13.07
N SER A 417 2.01 -4.36 13.82
CA SER A 417 3.22 -5.18 13.83
C SER A 417 3.03 -6.54 14.50
N VAL A 418 2.18 -6.61 15.53
CA VAL A 418 1.85 -7.88 16.22
C VAL A 418 0.57 -8.51 15.67
N GLY A 419 -0.12 -7.81 14.78
CA GLY A 419 -1.33 -8.27 14.11
C GLY A 419 -1.06 -9.29 13.00
N PRO A 420 -2.12 -9.76 12.32
CA PRO A 420 -2.02 -10.79 11.30
C PRO A 420 -1.54 -10.24 9.94
N TYR A 421 -0.51 -9.39 9.94
CA TYR A 421 0.00 -8.64 8.78
C TYR A 421 1.49 -8.89 8.55
N PRO A 422 1.89 -10.05 8.00
CA PRO A 422 3.28 -10.32 7.65
C PRO A 422 3.87 -9.22 6.78
N GLY A 423 5.11 -8.80 7.04
CA GLY A 423 5.80 -7.75 6.30
C GLY A 423 5.62 -6.32 6.85
N MET A 424 4.77 -6.10 7.88
CA MET A 424 4.66 -4.78 8.51
C MET A 424 5.93 -4.36 9.26
N ASN A 425 6.77 -5.33 9.67
CA ASN A 425 8.07 -5.10 10.30
C ASN A 425 9.23 -5.01 9.29
N GLU A 426 8.95 -5.09 7.99
CA GLU A 426 9.95 -5.05 6.92
C GLU A 426 9.88 -3.73 6.15
N GLY A 427 10.92 -2.91 6.30
CA GLY A 427 10.95 -1.56 5.74
C GLY A 427 9.95 -0.62 6.43
N ASN A 428 9.29 0.25 5.68
CA ASN A 428 8.28 1.16 6.21
C ASN A 428 6.99 0.42 6.58
N ALA A 429 6.34 0.86 7.65
CA ALA A 429 5.05 0.31 8.08
C ALA A 429 3.89 0.99 7.30
N ASP A 430 3.81 0.73 5.99
CA ASP A 430 2.80 1.35 5.13
C ASP A 430 1.42 0.68 5.30
N LEU A 431 0.36 1.47 5.44
CA LEU A 431 -1.01 1.01 5.68
C LEU A 431 -1.54 0.06 4.59
N TYR A 432 -1.22 0.32 3.30
CA TYR A 432 -1.69 -0.55 2.21
C TYR A 432 -1.29 -2.02 2.40
N LYS A 433 -0.15 -2.31 3.05
CA LYS A 433 0.27 -3.70 3.34
C LYS A 433 -0.71 -4.40 4.27
N ALA A 434 -1.13 -3.72 5.34
CA ALA A 434 -2.12 -4.25 6.27
C ALA A 434 -3.48 -4.41 5.59
N PHE A 435 -3.93 -3.44 4.76
CA PHE A 435 -5.16 -3.55 3.98
C PHE A 435 -5.15 -4.72 3.00
N CYS A 436 -4.04 -4.97 2.29
CA CYS A 436 -3.87 -6.13 1.42
C CYS A 436 -4.08 -7.45 2.18
N TRP A 437 -3.47 -7.59 3.35
CA TRP A 437 -3.63 -8.77 4.18
C TRP A 437 -5.03 -8.89 4.80
N ARG A 438 -5.57 -7.77 5.32
CA ARG A 438 -6.92 -7.75 5.89
C ARG A 438 -7.94 -8.21 4.84
N SER A 439 -7.86 -7.69 3.63
CA SER A 439 -8.75 -8.06 2.54
C SER A 439 -8.61 -9.51 2.13
N TRP A 440 -7.39 -10.03 2.01
CA TRP A 440 -7.16 -11.45 1.72
C TRP A 440 -7.79 -12.38 2.75
N ARG A 441 -7.85 -11.97 4.03
CA ARG A 441 -8.46 -12.74 5.11
C ARG A 441 -9.98 -12.63 5.13
N LEU A 442 -10.52 -11.45 4.82
CA LEU A 442 -11.97 -11.19 4.91
C LEU A 442 -12.78 -11.67 3.71
N ILE A 443 -12.16 -11.88 2.53
CA ILE A 443 -12.89 -12.50 1.41
C ILE A 443 -13.07 -13.98 1.64
N ARG A 444 -14.27 -14.49 1.28
CA ARG A 444 -14.57 -15.91 1.32
C ARG A 444 -13.78 -16.73 0.30
N GLY A 445 -13.80 -18.04 0.40
CA GLY A 445 -13.35 -18.92 -0.68
C GLY A 445 -14.16 -18.69 -1.96
N GLY A 446 -13.47 -18.39 -3.09
CA GLY A 446 -14.10 -17.96 -4.34
C GLY A 446 -14.53 -16.50 -4.37
N GLY A 447 -14.18 -15.70 -3.37
CA GLY A 447 -14.37 -14.26 -3.35
C GLY A 447 -13.21 -13.52 -4.05
N CYS A 448 -13.42 -12.22 -4.31
CA CYS A 448 -12.47 -11.37 -5.02
C CYS A 448 -12.22 -10.07 -4.26
N PHE A 449 -11.11 -9.38 -4.57
CA PHE A 449 -10.97 -7.96 -4.24
C PHE A 449 -10.38 -7.17 -5.41
N GLY A 450 -10.76 -5.89 -5.50
CA GLY A 450 -10.28 -4.94 -6.50
C GLY A 450 -9.78 -3.66 -5.86
N PHE A 451 -8.45 -3.39 -5.92
CA PHE A 451 -7.84 -2.27 -5.22
C PHE A 451 -6.97 -1.39 -6.10
N VAL A 452 -6.95 -0.09 -5.77
CA VAL A 452 -5.94 0.84 -6.24
C VAL A 452 -4.74 0.76 -5.29
N LEU A 453 -3.59 0.31 -5.77
CA LEU A 453 -2.41 0.08 -4.95
C LEU A 453 -1.19 0.83 -5.49
N PRO A 454 -0.25 1.26 -4.62
CA PRO A 454 1.05 1.70 -5.07
C PRO A 454 1.82 0.51 -5.66
N ARG A 455 2.70 0.76 -6.63
CA ARG A 455 3.53 -0.31 -7.20
C ARG A 455 4.31 -1.10 -6.15
N ALA A 456 4.65 -0.47 -5.02
CA ALA A 456 5.36 -1.12 -3.92
C ALA A 456 4.63 -2.37 -3.39
N ALA A 457 3.31 -2.47 -3.51
CA ALA A 457 2.56 -3.69 -3.21
C ALA A 457 2.95 -4.86 -4.13
N LEU A 458 3.30 -4.56 -5.38
CA LEU A 458 3.66 -5.54 -6.40
C LEU A 458 5.17 -5.79 -6.54
N SER A 459 6.02 -4.90 -6.02
CA SER A 459 7.47 -4.97 -6.20
C SER A 459 8.27 -4.92 -4.89
N GLY A 460 7.73 -4.37 -3.81
CA GLY A 460 8.43 -4.21 -2.53
C GLY A 460 8.64 -5.54 -1.79
N SER A 461 9.75 -5.64 -1.02
CA SER A 461 10.06 -6.82 -0.19
C SER A 461 9.04 -7.02 0.92
N GLY A 462 8.57 -5.95 1.58
CA GLY A 462 7.57 -6.04 2.66
C GLY A 462 6.19 -6.55 2.21
N SER A 463 5.92 -6.67 0.89
CA SER A 463 4.70 -7.27 0.34
C SER A 463 4.93 -8.67 -0.26
N GLU A 464 6.12 -9.24 -0.12
CA GLU A 464 6.47 -10.56 -0.67
C GLU A 464 5.56 -11.67 -0.14
N SER A 465 5.38 -11.73 1.17
CA SER A 465 4.54 -12.74 1.83
C SER A 465 3.10 -12.71 1.31
N TRP A 466 2.55 -11.52 1.10
CA TRP A 466 1.20 -11.33 0.56
C TRP A 466 1.09 -11.81 -0.89
N ARG A 467 2.04 -11.44 -1.76
CA ARG A 467 2.05 -11.95 -3.14
C ARG A 467 2.17 -13.47 -3.18
N THR A 468 3.03 -14.02 -2.32
CA THR A 468 3.20 -15.48 -2.19
C THR A 468 1.90 -16.15 -1.75
N ALA A 469 1.19 -15.59 -0.77
CA ALA A 469 -0.11 -16.13 -0.33
C ALA A 469 -1.15 -16.14 -1.47
N ILE A 470 -1.14 -15.12 -2.34
CA ILE A 470 -2.02 -15.10 -3.52
C ILE A 470 -1.60 -16.16 -4.53
N TYR A 471 -0.31 -16.32 -4.82
CA TYR A 471 0.18 -17.36 -5.73
C TYR A 471 -0.10 -18.79 -5.24
N ASP A 472 -0.21 -18.97 -3.91
CA ASP A 472 -0.49 -20.29 -3.29
C ASP A 472 -1.99 -20.58 -3.17
N GLY A 473 -2.80 -19.56 -2.96
CA GLY A 473 -4.21 -19.72 -2.62
C GLY A 473 -5.22 -18.97 -3.50
N GLY A 474 -4.76 -18.34 -4.58
CA GLY A 474 -5.60 -17.54 -5.47
C GLY A 474 -4.92 -17.18 -6.77
N GLN A 475 -5.37 -16.08 -7.38
CA GLN A 475 -4.89 -15.61 -8.68
C GLN A 475 -4.94 -14.08 -8.77
N PHE A 476 -3.95 -13.48 -9.43
CA PHE A 476 -4.03 -12.10 -9.92
C PHE A 476 -4.82 -12.07 -11.22
N GLU A 477 -6.11 -11.74 -11.15
CA GLU A 477 -7.04 -11.74 -12.28
C GLU A 477 -6.77 -10.62 -13.26
N ASP A 478 -6.37 -9.45 -12.76
CA ASP A 478 -5.93 -8.31 -13.56
C ASP A 478 -4.96 -7.45 -12.75
N VAL A 479 -3.85 -7.09 -13.38
CA VAL A 479 -2.88 -6.12 -12.85
C VAL A 479 -2.65 -5.08 -13.93
N THR A 480 -3.30 -3.93 -13.81
CA THR A 480 -3.17 -2.82 -14.75
C THR A 480 -2.29 -1.73 -14.16
N VAL A 481 -1.13 -1.51 -14.75
CA VAL A 481 -0.12 -0.56 -14.27
C VAL A 481 -0.32 0.82 -14.92
N LEU A 482 -0.30 1.86 -14.09
CA LEU A 482 -0.50 3.26 -14.50
C LEU A 482 0.69 4.12 -14.04
N LEU A 483 1.20 4.95 -14.95
CA LEU A 483 2.23 5.95 -14.66
C LEU A 483 1.55 7.29 -14.42
N ASN A 484 1.72 7.88 -13.25
CA ASN A 484 1.08 9.17 -12.91
C ASN A 484 1.72 10.38 -13.60
N THR A 485 2.33 10.20 -14.78
CA THR A 485 2.98 11.25 -15.57
C THR A 485 2.00 12.38 -15.83
N GLY A 486 2.36 13.61 -15.48
CA GLY A 486 1.44 14.75 -15.59
C GLY A 486 0.26 14.68 -14.60
N GLN A 487 0.32 13.82 -13.60
CA GLN A 487 -0.71 13.67 -12.54
C GLN A 487 -2.11 13.32 -13.08
N TRP A 488 -2.17 12.58 -14.20
CA TRP A 488 -3.43 12.25 -14.86
C TRP A 488 -4.30 11.25 -14.07
N VAL A 489 -3.69 10.41 -13.23
CA VAL A 489 -4.43 9.48 -12.37
C VAL A 489 -4.83 10.16 -11.07
N PHE A 490 -3.85 10.70 -10.33
CA PHE A 490 -4.08 11.43 -9.08
C PHE A 490 -3.41 12.80 -9.14
N ALA A 491 -4.22 13.85 -9.07
CA ALA A 491 -3.74 15.22 -8.90
C ALA A 491 -3.13 15.39 -7.49
N GLY A 492 -2.00 16.10 -7.41
CA GLY A 492 -1.30 16.32 -6.14
C GLY A 492 -0.38 15.18 -5.69
N VAL A 493 -0.41 14.03 -6.35
CA VAL A 493 0.57 12.95 -6.17
C VAL A 493 1.71 13.14 -7.16
N ASP A 494 2.95 12.98 -6.70
CA ASP A 494 4.15 13.13 -7.54
C ASP A 494 4.01 12.30 -8.84
N GLY A 495 4.23 12.94 -9.99
CA GLY A 495 4.12 12.32 -11.32
C GLY A 495 5.08 11.14 -11.57
N ARG A 496 6.07 10.93 -10.71
CA ARG A 496 6.99 9.79 -10.75
C ARG A 496 6.40 8.51 -10.17
N TYR A 497 5.32 8.62 -9.37
CA TYR A 497 4.69 7.44 -8.80
C TYR A 497 4.06 6.54 -9.86
N THR A 498 4.22 5.25 -9.65
CA THR A 498 3.55 4.20 -10.42
C THR A 498 2.46 3.59 -9.54
N LEU A 499 1.31 3.42 -10.12
CA LEU A 499 0.10 2.92 -9.49
C LEU A 499 -0.33 1.64 -10.19
N SER A 500 -1.16 0.86 -9.53
CA SER A 500 -1.70 -0.36 -10.11
C SER A 500 -3.17 -0.52 -9.71
N LEU A 501 -3.99 -0.85 -10.69
CA LEU A 501 -5.33 -1.37 -10.47
C LEU A 501 -5.20 -2.89 -10.41
N VAL A 502 -5.54 -3.50 -9.27
CA VAL A 502 -5.26 -4.91 -8.99
C VAL A 502 -6.55 -5.62 -8.63
N ALA A 503 -6.91 -6.63 -9.41
CA ALA A 503 -8.00 -7.55 -9.10
C ALA A 503 -7.43 -8.94 -8.77
N VAL A 504 -7.87 -9.50 -7.65
CA VAL A 504 -7.41 -10.80 -7.13
C VAL A 504 -8.62 -11.66 -6.76
N SER A 505 -8.57 -12.95 -7.10
CA SER A 505 -9.53 -13.95 -6.63
C SER A 505 -8.89 -14.93 -5.65
N LYS A 506 -9.67 -15.43 -4.68
CA LYS A 506 -9.27 -16.42 -3.70
C LYS A 506 -9.84 -17.79 -4.05
N GLY A 507 -8.95 -18.74 -4.32
CA GLY A 507 -9.32 -20.11 -4.66
C GLY A 507 -8.20 -20.78 -5.43
N LYS A 508 -7.93 -22.05 -5.16
CA LYS A 508 -6.88 -22.78 -5.84
C LYS A 508 -7.24 -22.98 -7.32
N GLN A 509 -6.37 -22.49 -8.19
CA GLN A 509 -6.41 -22.73 -9.63
C GLN A 509 -5.44 -23.86 -10.00
N THR A 510 -5.78 -24.67 -11.01
CA THR A 510 -4.91 -25.77 -11.51
C THR A 510 -3.67 -25.20 -12.18
N THR A 511 -3.82 -24.13 -12.96
CA THR A 511 -2.76 -23.40 -13.65
C THR A 511 -2.99 -21.90 -13.47
N PRO A 512 -2.60 -21.31 -12.32
CA PRO A 512 -2.84 -19.91 -12.08
C PRO A 512 -2.06 -19.04 -13.07
N LEU A 513 -2.78 -18.11 -13.71
CA LEU A 513 -2.24 -17.13 -14.62
C LEU A 513 -2.22 -15.75 -13.94
N VAL A 514 -1.33 -14.89 -14.40
CA VAL A 514 -1.30 -13.47 -14.07
C VAL A 514 -1.58 -12.70 -15.34
N HIS A 515 -2.62 -11.89 -15.31
CA HIS A 515 -2.96 -10.99 -16.42
C HIS A 515 -2.37 -9.61 -16.15
N LEU A 516 -1.42 -9.19 -16.98
CA LEU A 516 -0.70 -7.93 -16.84
C LEU A 516 -1.02 -6.97 -17.99
N ARG A 517 -1.30 -5.69 -17.66
CA ARG A 517 -1.61 -4.63 -18.61
C ARG A 517 -0.77 -3.38 -18.33
N GLY A 518 -0.49 -2.60 -19.35
CA GLY A 518 0.30 -1.37 -19.24
C GLY A 518 1.81 -1.65 -19.16
N PRO A 519 2.63 -0.68 -18.71
CA PRO A 519 2.23 0.57 -18.06
C PRO A 519 1.63 1.62 -19.02
N TYR A 520 0.55 2.27 -18.61
CA TYR A 520 -0.10 3.33 -19.36
C TYR A 520 0.30 4.72 -18.81
N ALA A 521 0.73 5.63 -19.68
CA ALA A 521 1.26 6.93 -19.30
C ALA A 521 0.26 8.09 -19.50
N SER A 522 -0.88 7.85 -20.13
CA SER A 522 -1.93 8.85 -20.37
C SER A 522 -3.32 8.20 -20.42
N PRO A 523 -4.41 9.00 -20.31
CA PRO A 523 -5.78 8.53 -20.45
C PRO A 523 -6.03 7.85 -21.79
N GLU A 524 -5.48 8.38 -22.88
CA GLU A 524 -5.66 7.86 -24.24
C GLU A 524 -4.97 6.49 -24.40
N ALA A 525 -3.74 6.38 -23.89
CA ALA A 525 -2.99 5.12 -23.88
C ALA A 525 -3.73 4.04 -23.07
N TYR A 526 -4.31 4.43 -21.93
CA TYR A 526 -5.13 3.55 -21.10
C TYR A 526 -6.41 3.11 -21.86
N ALA A 527 -7.18 4.06 -22.39
CA ALA A 527 -8.46 3.79 -23.07
C ALA A 527 -8.29 2.85 -24.28
N LEU A 528 -7.19 3.01 -25.02
CA LEU A 528 -6.85 2.13 -26.14
C LEU A 528 -6.34 0.77 -25.67
N GLY A 529 -5.43 0.76 -24.68
CA GLY A 529 -4.74 -0.46 -24.26
C GLY A 529 -5.60 -1.40 -23.43
N VAL A 530 -6.55 -0.88 -22.64
CA VAL A 530 -7.43 -1.72 -21.81
C VAL A 530 -8.40 -2.58 -22.62
N GLN A 531 -8.70 -2.18 -23.87
CA GLN A 531 -9.55 -2.92 -24.78
C GLN A 531 -8.81 -4.11 -25.43
N GLY A 532 -7.46 -4.06 -25.45
CA GLY A 532 -6.64 -5.13 -25.98
C GLY A 532 -6.51 -6.31 -25.00
N PRO A 533 -5.93 -7.45 -25.47
CA PRO A 533 -5.65 -8.59 -24.60
C PRO A 533 -4.64 -8.23 -23.51
N ALA A 534 -4.77 -8.83 -22.33
CA ALA A 534 -3.74 -8.77 -21.30
C ALA A 534 -2.53 -9.65 -21.72
N LEU A 535 -1.36 -9.33 -21.17
CA LEU A 535 -0.24 -10.24 -21.20
C LEU A 535 -0.48 -11.35 -20.17
N GLU A 536 -0.42 -12.59 -20.60
CA GLU A 536 -0.64 -13.74 -19.74
C GLU A 536 0.68 -14.41 -19.38
N PHE A 537 0.88 -14.65 -18.11
CA PHE A 537 2.04 -15.33 -17.58
C PHE A 537 1.62 -16.39 -16.56
N PRO A 538 2.21 -17.60 -16.59
CA PRO A 538 2.06 -18.54 -15.48
C PRO A 538 2.54 -17.91 -14.16
N ALA A 539 1.76 -18.03 -13.10
CA ALA A 539 2.15 -17.47 -11.79
C ALA A 539 3.48 -18.03 -11.25
N SER A 540 3.82 -19.27 -11.68
CA SER A 540 5.10 -19.90 -11.36
C SER A 540 6.31 -19.13 -11.91
N GLU A 541 6.17 -18.41 -13.02
CA GLU A 541 7.26 -17.59 -13.57
C GLU A 541 7.61 -16.44 -12.63
N PHE A 542 6.60 -15.76 -12.03
CA PHE A 542 6.84 -14.65 -11.10
C PHE A 542 7.66 -15.06 -9.88
N ARG A 543 7.48 -16.28 -9.38
CA ARG A 543 8.28 -16.82 -8.27
C ARG A 543 9.75 -16.96 -8.60
N THR A 544 10.08 -17.16 -9.89
CA THR A 544 11.46 -17.33 -10.36
C THR A 544 12.09 -16.02 -10.84
N TRP A 545 11.28 -15.01 -11.23
CA TRP A 545 11.77 -13.79 -11.87
C TRP A 545 12.49 -12.85 -10.93
N ALA A 546 11.98 -12.71 -9.71
CA ALA A 546 12.61 -11.87 -8.69
C ALA A 546 12.35 -12.47 -7.31
N THR A 547 13.16 -12.10 -6.35
CA THR A 547 12.88 -12.41 -4.94
C THR A 547 11.48 -11.91 -4.61
N GLY A 548 10.63 -12.79 -4.09
CA GLY A 548 9.26 -12.45 -3.71
C GLY A 548 8.25 -12.23 -4.84
N GLY A 549 8.51 -12.72 -6.06
CA GLY A 549 7.54 -12.69 -7.15
C GLY A 549 7.12 -11.28 -7.57
N SER A 550 8.07 -10.33 -7.65
CA SER A 550 7.81 -8.94 -8.03
C SER A 550 7.35 -8.81 -9.49
N PHE A 551 6.47 -7.83 -9.74
CA PHE A 551 5.91 -7.55 -11.06
C PHE A 551 6.80 -6.60 -11.86
N PRO A 552 7.28 -7.01 -13.07
CA PRO A 552 7.99 -6.12 -13.98
C PRO A 552 7.02 -5.20 -14.76
N LEU A 553 7.55 -4.10 -15.29
CA LEU A 553 6.84 -3.23 -16.23
C LEU A 553 7.07 -3.73 -17.65
N LEU A 554 6.09 -4.36 -18.26
CA LEU A 554 6.18 -4.98 -19.59
C LEU A 554 5.11 -4.36 -20.52
N PRO A 555 5.47 -3.34 -21.32
CA PRO A 555 4.47 -2.61 -22.12
C PRO A 555 3.89 -3.38 -23.28
N THR A 556 4.57 -4.42 -23.79
CA THR A 556 4.14 -5.21 -24.97
C THR A 556 4.48 -6.70 -24.81
N ALA A 557 3.89 -7.53 -25.66
CA ALA A 557 4.17 -8.97 -25.68
C ALA A 557 5.65 -9.27 -26.04
N GLU A 558 6.24 -8.49 -26.95
CA GLU A 558 7.65 -8.60 -27.33
C GLU A 558 8.57 -8.25 -26.16
N ALA A 559 8.20 -7.21 -25.37
CA ALA A 559 8.89 -6.88 -24.14
C ALA A 559 8.82 -8.04 -23.14
N GLY A 560 7.68 -8.71 -23.03
CA GLY A 560 7.53 -9.93 -22.22
C GLY A 560 8.42 -11.06 -22.67
N GLN A 561 8.52 -11.33 -23.98
CA GLN A 561 9.41 -12.34 -24.55
C GLN A 561 10.89 -12.01 -24.31
N ALA A 562 11.30 -10.75 -24.55
CA ALA A 562 12.67 -10.30 -24.30
C ALA A 562 13.03 -10.44 -22.81
N PHE A 563 12.11 -10.06 -21.91
CA PHE A 563 12.29 -10.21 -20.47
C PHE A 563 12.48 -11.67 -20.07
N ARG A 564 11.64 -12.60 -20.57
CA ARG A 564 11.79 -14.05 -20.36
C ARG A 564 13.14 -14.56 -20.88
N GLN A 565 13.54 -14.17 -22.08
CA GLN A 565 14.79 -14.58 -22.66
C GLN A 565 16.00 -14.13 -21.82
N MET A 566 15.99 -12.90 -21.31
CA MET A 566 17.05 -12.43 -20.42
C MET A 566 17.07 -13.21 -19.09
N ARG A 567 15.91 -13.61 -18.59
CA ARG A 567 15.78 -14.39 -17.34
C ARG A 567 16.31 -15.83 -17.46
N THR A 568 16.60 -16.34 -18.63
CA THR A 568 17.31 -17.62 -18.79
C THR A 568 18.75 -17.57 -18.29
N HIS A 569 19.32 -16.36 -18.17
CA HIS A 569 20.66 -16.16 -17.61
C HIS A 569 20.63 -16.19 -16.09
N PRO A 570 21.72 -16.67 -15.45
CA PRO A 570 21.78 -16.70 -13.99
C PRO A 570 21.71 -15.30 -13.38
N ARG A 571 21.12 -15.20 -12.20
CA ARG A 571 21.12 -13.97 -11.41
C ARG A 571 22.54 -13.62 -10.96
N LEU A 572 22.81 -12.33 -10.76
CA LEU A 572 24.11 -11.85 -10.28
C LEU A 572 24.55 -12.50 -8.95
N ASP A 573 23.59 -12.75 -8.04
CA ASP A 573 23.84 -13.38 -6.73
C ASP A 573 23.85 -14.93 -6.77
N SER A 574 23.57 -15.54 -7.92
CA SER A 574 23.56 -17.00 -8.05
C SER A 574 24.97 -17.58 -7.84
N GLY A 575 25.05 -18.77 -7.27
CA GLY A 575 26.32 -19.50 -7.15
C GLY A 575 26.86 -20.07 -8.49
N MET A 576 26.17 -19.81 -9.60
CA MET A 576 26.48 -20.37 -10.94
C MET A 576 27.58 -19.62 -11.67
N HIS A 577 28.00 -18.45 -11.19
CA HIS A 577 29.12 -17.71 -11.77
C HIS A 577 30.48 -18.24 -11.28
N PRO A 578 31.52 -18.19 -12.09
CA PRO A 578 32.90 -18.55 -11.69
C PRO A 578 33.49 -17.54 -10.68
N TRP A 579 32.85 -16.37 -10.53
CA TRP A 579 33.18 -15.28 -9.64
C TRP A 579 32.02 -15.00 -8.67
N ARG A 580 32.28 -14.15 -7.67
CA ARG A 580 31.25 -13.67 -6.75
C ARG A 580 31.44 -12.18 -6.50
N ALA A 581 30.39 -11.41 -6.76
CA ALA A 581 30.33 -9.99 -6.46
C ALA A 581 29.24 -9.75 -5.41
N ARG A 582 29.52 -8.86 -4.44
CA ARG A 582 28.59 -8.52 -3.36
C ARG A 582 28.45 -6.99 -3.25
N PRO A 583 27.26 -6.44 -3.39
CA PRO A 583 27.04 -4.99 -3.19
C PRO A 583 27.17 -4.61 -1.72
N VAL A 584 27.75 -3.43 -1.48
CA VAL A 584 27.92 -2.80 -0.17
C VAL A 584 27.46 -1.35 -0.24
N GLN A 585 26.80 -0.89 0.81
CA GLN A 585 26.23 0.46 0.94
C GLN A 585 27.31 1.52 1.20
N GLY A 586 28.12 1.86 0.22
CA GLY A 586 29.14 2.90 0.36
C GLY A 586 30.11 2.71 1.53
N ASP A 587 31.03 3.63 1.70
CA ASP A 587 31.98 3.66 2.82
C ASP A 587 31.36 4.37 4.04
N PHE A 588 30.63 5.45 3.80
CA PHE A 588 30.01 6.30 4.82
C PHE A 588 28.58 6.73 4.44
N ASN A 589 27.79 7.06 5.45
CA ASN A 589 26.50 7.70 5.24
C ASN A 589 26.67 9.22 5.17
N ALA A 590 26.18 9.86 4.11
CA ALA A 590 26.32 11.30 3.86
C ALA A 590 25.76 12.19 4.98
N THR A 591 24.77 11.70 5.73
CA THR A 591 24.09 12.44 6.81
C THR A 591 24.70 12.13 8.17
N THR A 592 24.72 10.84 8.56
CA THR A 592 25.12 10.43 9.91
C THR A 592 26.63 10.49 10.13
N ASP A 593 27.43 10.27 9.09
CA ASP A 593 28.90 10.31 9.15
C ASP A 593 29.49 11.66 8.72
N ARG A 594 28.69 12.72 8.66
CA ARG A 594 29.10 14.04 8.16
C ARG A 594 30.34 14.62 8.87
N GLY A 595 30.56 14.26 10.14
CA GLY A 595 31.76 14.66 10.90
C GLY A 595 33.09 14.07 10.40
N GLN A 596 33.04 13.09 9.47
CA GLN A 596 34.24 12.53 8.83
C GLN A 596 34.67 13.33 7.57
N PHE A 597 33.88 14.33 7.16
CA PHE A 597 34.03 15.03 5.90
C PHE A 597 34.33 16.52 6.10
N ILE A 598 35.04 17.09 5.15
CA ILE A 598 35.32 18.53 5.06
C ILE A 598 34.71 19.02 3.74
N ALA A 599 33.66 19.83 3.82
CA ALA A 599 32.92 20.27 2.62
C ALA A 599 33.76 21.19 1.71
N ASN A 600 34.42 22.18 2.29
CA ASN A 600 35.23 23.18 1.55
C ASN A 600 36.57 23.35 2.25
N PRO A 601 37.57 22.47 2.02
CA PRO A 601 38.87 22.61 2.61
C PRO A 601 39.66 23.78 1.96
N GLN A 602 40.53 24.43 2.72
CA GLN A 602 41.40 25.47 2.18
C GLN A 602 42.43 24.94 1.16
N THR A 603 42.77 23.64 1.27
CA THR A 603 43.60 22.92 0.32
C THR A 603 43.09 21.48 0.18
N THR A 604 43.14 20.95 -1.03
CA THR A 604 42.81 19.56 -1.34
C THR A 604 44.03 18.65 -1.37
N GLU A 605 45.22 19.21 -1.26
CA GLU A 605 46.47 18.47 -1.27
C GLU A 605 46.53 17.44 -0.12
N GLY A 606 46.86 16.21 -0.42
CA GLY A 606 46.92 15.11 0.55
C GLY A 606 45.55 14.61 1.06
N ARG A 607 44.43 15.07 0.51
CA ARG A 607 43.08 14.64 0.86
C ARG A 607 42.48 13.73 -0.19
N TRP A 608 41.60 12.80 0.24
CA TRP A 608 40.85 11.95 -0.67
C TRP A 608 39.49 12.57 -0.97
N PRO A 609 39.04 12.55 -2.25
CA PRO A 609 37.71 13.01 -2.61
C PRO A 609 36.65 12.05 -2.06
N VAL A 610 35.53 12.63 -1.59
CA VAL A 610 34.33 11.92 -1.21
C VAL A 610 33.29 12.08 -2.33
N LEU A 611 32.91 10.99 -2.97
CA LEU A 611 32.00 11.00 -4.10
C LEU A 611 30.60 10.55 -3.67
N SER A 612 29.58 11.22 -4.20
CA SER A 612 28.18 10.79 -4.15
C SER A 612 27.78 10.18 -5.50
N GLY A 613 26.54 9.71 -5.62
CA GLY A 613 26.06 9.19 -6.89
C GLY A 613 26.07 10.19 -8.06
N ALA A 614 26.05 11.50 -7.80
CA ALA A 614 26.14 12.54 -8.83
C ALA A 614 27.57 12.73 -9.39
N ALA A 615 28.58 12.38 -8.60
CA ALA A 615 29.99 12.63 -8.90
C ALA A 615 30.59 11.76 -10.03
N PHE A 616 29.84 10.79 -10.55
CA PHE A 616 30.27 9.93 -11.66
C PHE A 616 29.14 9.62 -12.61
N ASN A 617 29.47 9.20 -13.83
CA ASN A 617 28.52 8.74 -14.83
C ASN A 617 29.05 7.48 -15.53
N LEU A 618 28.23 6.90 -16.40
CA LEU A 618 28.64 5.74 -17.21
C LEU A 618 29.97 6.02 -17.92
N TRP A 619 30.97 5.18 -17.71
CA TRP A 619 32.34 5.31 -18.24
C TRP A 619 33.09 6.58 -17.83
N THR A 620 32.53 7.41 -16.94
CA THR A 620 33.12 8.66 -16.47
C THR A 620 33.26 8.59 -14.95
N PRO A 621 34.43 8.20 -14.42
CA PRO A 621 34.62 8.03 -12.98
C PRO A 621 34.60 9.36 -12.19
N GLU A 622 34.82 10.49 -12.88
CA GLU A 622 34.81 11.82 -12.29
C GLU A 622 34.10 12.81 -13.22
N THR A 623 33.01 13.43 -12.73
CA THR A 623 32.29 14.49 -13.44
C THR A 623 32.75 15.88 -13.08
N GLY A 624 33.71 15.99 -12.19
CA GLY A 624 34.15 17.25 -11.59
C GLY A 624 33.38 17.64 -10.32
N GLU A 625 32.30 16.93 -10.03
CA GLU A 625 31.53 17.12 -8.78
C GLU A 625 32.16 16.32 -7.64
N VAL A 626 32.59 16.99 -6.58
CA VAL A 626 33.05 16.35 -5.34
C VAL A 626 32.11 16.71 -4.22
N PHE A 627 31.57 15.72 -3.51
CA PHE A 627 30.64 15.93 -2.41
C PHE A 627 31.35 16.58 -1.20
N ALA A 628 32.55 16.11 -0.88
CA ALA A 628 33.37 16.56 0.23
C ALA A 628 34.80 15.99 0.08
N TRP A 629 35.64 16.31 1.04
CA TRP A 629 37.02 15.81 1.14
C TRP A 629 37.24 15.13 2.48
N ALA A 630 38.15 14.19 2.55
CA ALA A 630 38.41 13.44 3.76
C ALA A 630 39.90 13.31 4.03
N ASP A 631 40.28 13.28 5.32
CA ASP A 631 41.65 12.95 5.74
C ASP A 631 41.86 11.43 5.61
N PRO A 632 42.85 10.97 4.80
CA PRO A 632 43.09 9.56 4.54
C PRO A 632 43.35 8.74 5.81
N ALA A 633 44.16 9.27 6.73
CA ALA A 633 44.54 8.57 7.96
C ALA A 633 43.34 8.39 8.91
N GLN A 634 42.50 9.43 8.99
CA GLN A 634 41.28 9.39 9.80
C GLN A 634 40.25 8.37 9.21
N VAL A 635 39.92 8.52 7.93
CA VAL A 635 38.88 7.66 7.33
C VAL A 635 39.28 6.19 7.26
N MET A 636 40.57 5.88 6.99
CA MET A 636 41.08 4.52 7.01
C MET A 636 40.92 3.86 8.38
N ARG A 637 41.24 4.59 9.48
CA ARG A 637 41.05 4.07 10.86
C ARG A 637 39.55 3.74 11.13
N VAL A 638 38.66 4.65 10.76
CA VAL A 638 37.21 4.45 10.96
C VAL A 638 36.69 3.29 10.12
N LEU A 639 37.07 3.21 8.85
CA LEU A 639 36.66 2.12 7.94
C LEU A 639 37.21 0.77 8.39
N GLN A 640 38.44 0.72 8.92
CA GLN A 640 39.03 -0.48 9.48
C GLN A 640 38.19 -1.00 10.66
N ALA A 641 37.79 -0.12 11.58
CA ALA A 641 36.94 -0.48 12.71
C ALA A 641 35.53 -0.93 12.25
N LYS A 642 34.91 -0.20 11.31
CA LYS A 642 33.61 -0.58 10.70
C LYS A 642 33.70 -1.97 10.07
N ARG A 643 34.73 -2.23 9.26
CA ARG A 643 34.92 -3.51 8.57
C ARG A 643 35.10 -4.69 9.52
N ALA A 644 35.91 -4.51 10.58
CA ALA A 644 36.12 -5.54 11.60
C ALA A 644 34.81 -5.93 12.31
N ASN A 645 33.92 -4.96 12.56
CA ASN A 645 32.59 -5.21 13.12
C ASN A 645 31.66 -5.89 12.13
N GLN A 646 31.68 -5.50 10.87
CA GLN A 646 30.84 -6.05 9.81
C GLN A 646 31.26 -7.48 9.45
N GLN A 647 32.54 -7.79 9.44
CA GLN A 647 33.06 -9.13 9.16
C GLN A 647 32.52 -10.21 10.10
N ARG A 648 32.20 -9.85 11.34
CA ARG A 648 31.62 -10.75 12.35
C ARG A 648 30.12 -11.05 12.15
N ARG A 649 29.43 -10.29 11.28
CA ARG A 649 27.99 -10.43 11.03
C ARG A 649 27.78 -11.34 9.83
N ALA A 650 27.15 -12.49 10.02
CA ALA A 650 26.93 -13.50 8.97
C ALA A 650 26.24 -12.96 7.71
N VAL A 651 25.35 -11.97 7.85
CA VAL A 651 24.62 -11.35 6.71
C VAL A 651 25.46 -10.32 5.93
N SER A 652 26.58 -9.89 6.48
CA SER A 652 27.45 -8.86 5.84
C SER A 652 28.25 -9.44 4.68
N ALA A 653 28.36 -8.68 3.59
CA ALA A 653 29.24 -9.03 2.48
C ALA A 653 30.72 -9.23 2.88
N PHE A 654 31.16 -8.55 3.95
CA PHE A 654 32.51 -8.68 4.49
C PHE A 654 32.76 -10.03 5.21
N SER A 655 31.70 -10.73 5.66
CA SER A 655 31.86 -12.04 6.32
C SER A 655 32.37 -13.13 5.38
N GLU A 656 32.28 -12.94 4.07
CA GLU A 656 32.78 -13.88 3.07
C GLU A 656 34.33 -13.84 2.91
N PHE A 657 35.00 -12.89 3.57
CA PHE A 657 36.43 -12.74 3.54
C PHE A 657 37.09 -13.30 4.82
N PRO A 658 38.32 -13.83 4.73
CA PRO A 658 39.06 -14.27 5.91
C PRO A 658 39.31 -13.15 6.91
N ALA A 659 39.32 -13.47 8.21
CA ALA A 659 39.58 -12.49 9.27
C ALA A 659 40.93 -11.72 9.08
N ARG A 660 41.97 -12.41 8.59
CA ARG A 660 43.25 -11.78 8.24
C ARG A 660 43.13 -10.68 7.19
N TRP A 661 42.24 -10.89 6.17
CA TRP A 661 41.98 -9.86 5.16
C TRP A 661 41.26 -8.65 5.79
N ALA A 662 40.28 -8.90 6.62
CA ALA A 662 39.58 -7.84 7.30
C ALA A 662 40.47 -7.04 8.30
N ALA A 663 41.52 -7.67 8.84
CA ALA A 663 42.48 -7.02 9.74
C ALA A 663 43.55 -6.17 9.04
N ASP A 664 43.85 -6.43 7.76
CA ASP A 664 44.90 -5.75 7.01
C ASP A 664 44.39 -4.41 6.41
N PRO A 665 44.92 -3.23 6.85
CA PRO A 665 44.50 -1.96 6.30
C PRO A 665 44.78 -1.78 4.80
N SER A 666 45.74 -2.52 4.24
CA SER A 666 46.10 -2.43 2.82
C SER A 666 44.96 -2.96 1.92
N THR A 667 44.11 -3.82 2.43
CA THR A 667 42.95 -4.43 1.71
C THR A 667 41.66 -3.62 1.85
N LEU A 668 41.69 -2.41 2.40
CA LEU A 668 40.52 -1.54 2.45
C LEU A 668 40.00 -1.27 1.02
N PRO A 669 38.72 -1.45 0.74
CA PRO A 669 38.15 -1.27 -0.62
C PRO A 669 38.42 0.12 -1.21
N CYS A 670 38.47 1.19 -0.38
CA CYS A 670 38.76 2.55 -0.80
C CYS A 670 40.20 2.74 -1.35
N ARG A 671 41.12 1.80 -1.11
CA ARG A 671 42.48 1.86 -1.62
C ARG A 671 42.67 1.23 -3.00
N HIS A 672 41.65 0.52 -3.47
CA HIS A 672 41.72 -0.24 -4.71
C HIS A 672 40.64 0.22 -5.72
N PRO A 673 40.90 0.06 -7.04
CA PRO A 673 39.86 0.27 -8.03
C PRO A 673 38.68 -0.66 -7.75
N ARG A 674 37.46 -0.13 -7.85
CA ARG A 674 36.22 -0.88 -7.57
C ARG A 674 35.06 -0.44 -8.44
N ILE A 675 34.18 -1.35 -8.78
CA ILE A 675 32.93 -1.02 -9.46
C ILE A 675 31.97 -0.41 -8.44
N ALA A 676 31.56 0.80 -8.68
CA ALA A 676 30.47 1.48 -7.96
C ALA A 676 29.28 1.68 -8.90
N PHE A 677 28.10 1.96 -8.33
CA PHE A 677 26.91 2.29 -9.10
C PHE A 677 26.06 3.31 -8.35
N ARG A 678 25.20 4.03 -9.07
CA ARG A 678 24.25 4.96 -8.43
C ARG A 678 23.11 4.19 -7.78
N ASP A 679 22.85 4.46 -6.50
CA ASP A 679 21.67 3.94 -5.79
C ASP A 679 20.41 4.70 -6.23
N VAL A 680 20.44 6.05 -6.14
CA VAL A 680 19.30 6.89 -6.52
C VAL A 680 19.27 7.06 -8.04
N THR A 681 18.27 6.49 -8.65
CA THR A 681 18.03 6.54 -10.09
C THR A 681 16.56 6.30 -10.38
N ASN A 682 16.12 6.56 -11.61
CA ASN A 682 14.77 6.23 -12.04
C ASN A 682 14.75 5.79 -13.50
N ARG A 683 13.62 5.22 -13.93
CA ARG A 683 13.41 4.74 -15.30
C ARG A 683 13.39 5.85 -16.36
N THR A 684 13.19 7.13 -15.99
CA THR A 684 13.16 8.26 -16.91
C THR A 684 14.53 8.87 -17.12
N ASN A 685 15.54 8.47 -16.35
CA ASN A 685 16.92 8.84 -16.60
C ASN A 685 17.42 8.28 -17.93
N THR A 686 18.41 8.88 -18.52
CA THR A 686 19.07 8.35 -19.75
C THR A 686 19.55 6.91 -19.54
N ARG A 687 20.01 6.59 -18.32
CA ARG A 687 20.36 5.25 -17.85
C ARG A 687 19.81 5.00 -16.46
N THR A 688 19.31 3.80 -16.22
CA THR A 688 18.81 3.36 -14.92
C THR A 688 19.93 2.72 -14.11
N VAL A 689 20.74 1.85 -14.71
CA VAL A 689 21.96 1.31 -14.10
C VAL A 689 23.13 2.13 -14.57
N ILE A 690 23.78 2.84 -13.65
CA ILE A 690 24.92 3.71 -13.93
C ILE A 690 26.13 3.17 -13.15
N PRO A 691 26.80 2.13 -13.66
CA PRO A 691 28.01 1.60 -13.06
C PRO A 691 29.24 2.36 -13.55
N VAL A 692 30.28 2.33 -12.73
CA VAL A 692 31.58 2.93 -13.05
C VAL A 692 32.71 2.18 -12.34
N LEU A 693 33.89 2.17 -12.91
CA LEU A 693 35.10 1.75 -12.22
C LEU A 693 35.76 2.97 -11.59
N LEU A 694 35.64 3.12 -10.28
CA LEU A 694 36.30 4.17 -9.52
C LEU A 694 37.77 3.80 -9.25
N PRO A 695 38.68 4.77 -9.27
CA PRO A 695 40.10 4.56 -8.87
C PRO A 695 40.21 4.25 -7.36
N GLY A 696 41.38 3.85 -6.94
CA GLY A 696 41.74 3.84 -5.51
C GLY A 696 41.84 5.25 -4.94
N GLU A 697 41.93 5.35 -3.62
CA GLU A 697 42.06 6.61 -2.88
C GLU A 697 40.84 7.54 -2.97
N VAL A 698 39.69 6.95 -3.16
CA VAL A 698 38.39 7.61 -3.25
C VAL A 698 37.45 7.04 -2.19
N ILE A 699 36.73 7.91 -1.51
CA ILE A 699 35.65 7.55 -0.56
C ILE A 699 34.30 7.72 -1.24
N VAL A 700 33.37 6.83 -0.97
CA VAL A 700 32.01 6.91 -1.51
C VAL A 700 30.95 6.97 -0.41
N THR A 701 29.90 7.76 -0.65
CA THR A 701 28.74 7.83 0.25
C THR A 701 27.76 6.68 0.01
N ASN A 702 26.76 6.56 0.87
CA ASN A 702 25.65 5.59 0.72
C ASN A 702 24.87 5.71 -0.60
N ALA A 703 24.92 6.87 -1.27
CA ALA A 703 24.33 7.07 -2.60
C ALA A 703 25.15 6.45 -3.75
N ALA A 704 26.34 5.92 -3.45
CA ALA A 704 27.25 5.27 -4.39
C ALA A 704 27.69 3.89 -3.86
N PRO A 705 26.81 2.89 -3.80
CA PRO A 705 27.17 1.52 -3.47
C PRO A 705 28.28 0.98 -4.38
N TYR A 706 29.06 0.03 -3.87
CA TYR A 706 30.13 -0.61 -4.64
C TYR A 706 30.14 -2.13 -4.46
N LEU A 707 30.88 -2.83 -5.32
CA LEU A 707 30.98 -4.29 -5.30
C LEU A 707 32.26 -4.75 -4.60
N LEU A 708 32.10 -5.69 -3.66
CA LEU A 708 33.19 -6.51 -3.14
C LEU A 708 33.32 -7.80 -3.96
N TRP A 709 34.55 -8.29 -4.04
CA TRP A 709 34.89 -9.49 -4.81
C TRP A 709 35.51 -10.56 -3.93
N PRO A 710 34.70 -11.36 -3.21
CA PRO A 710 35.21 -12.49 -2.44
C PRO A 710 35.91 -13.54 -3.31
N ARG A 711 35.51 -13.66 -4.57
CA ARG A 711 36.09 -14.59 -5.56
C ARG A 711 35.98 -14.00 -6.96
N GLY A 712 37.01 -14.19 -7.78
CA GLY A 712 37.07 -13.76 -9.18
C GLY A 712 38.37 -13.03 -9.50
N LEU A 713 38.59 -12.79 -10.78
CA LEU A 713 39.77 -12.13 -11.34
C LEU A 713 39.39 -10.73 -11.85
N GLU A 714 40.36 -9.87 -12.10
CA GLU A 714 40.12 -8.54 -12.68
C GLU A 714 39.37 -8.59 -14.01
N ARG A 715 39.63 -9.60 -14.86
CA ARG A 715 38.88 -9.82 -16.10
C ARG A 715 37.39 -10.08 -15.85
N ASP A 716 37.03 -10.72 -14.74
CA ASP A 716 35.65 -10.98 -14.38
C ASP A 716 34.95 -9.69 -13.93
N GLN A 717 35.70 -8.80 -13.27
CA GLN A 717 35.22 -7.46 -12.92
C GLN A 717 34.99 -6.63 -14.19
N ALA A 718 35.93 -6.63 -15.12
CA ALA A 718 35.80 -5.94 -16.40
C ALA A 718 34.61 -6.47 -17.22
N TYR A 719 34.43 -7.80 -17.26
CA TYR A 719 33.27 -8.43 -17.90
C TYR A 719 31.96 -7.97 -17.27
N LEU A 720 31.83 -8.03 -15.94
CA LEU A 720 30.61 -7.61 -15.25
C LEU A 720 30.33 -6.11 -15.47
N LEU A 721 31.35 -5.24 -15.42
CA LEU A 721 31.17 -3.83 -15.72
C LEU A 721 30.63 -3.61 -17.13
N GLY A 722 31.11 -4.34 -18.12
CA GLY A 722 30.59 -4.27 -19.49
C GLY A 722 29.15 -4.73 -19.60
N VAL A 723 28.78 -5.83 -18.92
CA VAL A 723 27.39 -6.32 -18.88
C VAL A 723 26.48 -5.29 -18.20
N LEU A 724 26.87 -4.77 -17.03
CA LEU A 724 26.11 -3.75 -16.30
C LEU A 724 25.94 -2.44 -17.09
N SER A 725 26.91 -2.11 -17.96
CA SER A 725 26.88 -0.92 -18.82
C SER A 725 26.09 -1.12 -20.12
N SER A 726 25.66 -2.35 -20.41
CA SER A 726 24.97 -2.68 -21.66
C SER A 726 23.54 -2.11 -21.74
N ILE A 727 23.08 -1.82 -22.95
CA ILE A 727 21.68 -1.36 -23.19
C ILE A 727 20.65 -2.44 -22.81
N PRO A 728 20.83 -3.73 -23.16
CA PRO A 728 19.87 -4.75 -22.76
C PRO A 728 19.69 -4.86 -21.25
N LEU A 729 20.78 -4.80 -20.46
CA LEU A 729 20.65 -4.87 -19.01
C LEU A 729 19.99 -3.60 -18.42
N ASP A 730 20.29 -2.44 -18.96
CA ASP A 730 19.63 -1.19 -18.57
C ASP A 730 18.12 -1.23 -18.88
N TRP A 731 17.75 -1.76 -20.04
CA TRP A 731 16.36 -1.99 -20.37
C TRP A 731 15.67 -2.95 -19.38
N TYR A 732 16.32 -4.07 -19.07
CA TYR A 732 15.81 -5.00 -18.06
C TYR A 732 15.63 -4.31 -16.69
N ALA A 733 16.63 -3.55 -16.25
CA ALA A 733 16.55 -2.81 -15.00
C ALA A 733 15.39 -1.79 -14.97
N ARG A 734 15.09 -1.12 -16.11
CA ARG A 734 13.93 -0.23 -16.25
C ARG A 734 12.59 -0.93 -16.02
N CYS A 735 12.51 -2.21 -16.31
CA CYS A 735 11.30 -2.99 -16.05
C CYS A 735 11.06 -3.23 -14.56
N VAL A 736 12.11 -3.21 -13.72
CA VAL A 736 12.02 -3.62 -12.30
C VAL A 736 12.36 -2.49 -11.32
N VAL A 737 13.18 -1.50 -11.70
CA VAL A 737 13.61 -0.38 -10.85
C VAL A 737 12.61 0.77 -10.93
N GLU A 738 12.35 1.44 -9.81
CA GLU A 738 11.50 2.64 -9.73
C GLU A 738 12.31 3.91 -9.39
N LEU A 739 12.81 4.01 -8.17
CA LEU A 739 13.56 5.18 -7.66
C LEU A 739 14.94 4.82 -7.12
N HIS A 740 15.16 3.56 -6.76
CA HIS A 740 16.41 3.08 -6.18
C HIS A 740 16.81 1.74 -6.78
N VAL A 741 18.10 1.55 -7.04
CA VAL A 741 18.69 0.25 -7.37
C VAL A 741 19.03 -0.46 -6.07
N ASN A 742 18.01 -0.91 -5.35
CA ASN A 742 18.17 -1.66 -4.11
C ASN A 742 18.94 -2.96 -4.33
N PHE A 743 19.64 -3.45 -3.31
CA PHE A 743 20.48 -4.64 -3.44
C PHE A 743 19.69 -5.90 -3.86
N HIS A 744 18.44 -6.05 -3.44
CA HIS A 744 17.61 -7.18 -3.87
C HIS A 744 17.31 -7.14 -5.38
N LEU A 745 17.08 -5.94 -5.95
CA LEU A 745 16.89 -5.75 -7.39
C LEU A 745 18.21 -5.92 -8.14
N PHE A 746 19.29 -5.33 -7.63
CA PHE A 746 20.62 -5.42 -8.23
C PHE A 746 21.11 -6.87 -8.28
N ASN A 747 20.99 -7.61 -7.19
CA ASN A 747 21.35 -9.02 -7.10
C ASN A 747 20.50 -9.92 -8.01
N GLY A 748 19.26 -9.48 -8.30
CA GLY A 748 18.34 -10.17 -9.21
C GLY A 748 18.63 -9.98 -10.70
N LEU A 749 19.54 -9.08 -11.08
CA LEU A 749 19.87 -8.80 -12.48
C LEU A 749 20.40 -10.05 -13.19
N PRO A 750 19.90 -10.37 -14.40
CA PRO A 750 20.39 -11.49 -15.18
C PRO A 750 21.74 -11.17 -15.80
N VAL A 751 22.74 -11.96 -15.48
CA VAL A 751 24.09 -11.79 -16.00
C VAL A 751 24.46 -13.02 -16.83
N PRO A 752 24.71 -12.87 -18.13
CA PRO A 752 25.18 -13.96 -18.96
C PRO A 752 26.46 -14.58 -18.38
N ASN A 753 26.59 -15.88 -18.45
CA ASN A 753 27.80 -16.58 -18.07
C ASN A 753 28.28 -17.43 -19.28
N PRO A 754 28.88 -16.79 -20.31
CA PRO A 754 29.35 -17.49 -21.47
C PRO A 754 30.45 -18.46 -21.10
N PRO A 755 30.53 -19.62 -21.77
CA PRO A 755 31.61 -20.57 -21.58
C PRO A 755 32.97 -19.92 -21.84
N GLY A 756 33.99 -20.37 -21.11
CA GLY A 756 35.28 -19.71 -20.87
C GLY A 756 36.16 -19.27 -22.04
N GLU A 757 35.86 -19.65 -23.29
CA GLU A 757 36.70 -19.34 -24.46
C GLU A 757 35.96 -18.66 -25.63
N GLU A 758 34.78 -18.09 -25.38
CA GLU A 758 34.00 -17.50 -26.47
C GLU A 758 34.49 -16.09 -26.87
N PRO A 759 34.50 -15.77 -28.18
CA PRO A 759 34.93 -14.47 -28.72
C PRO A 759 34.17 -13.29 -28.15
N LYS A 760 32.92 -13.47 -27.70
CA LYS A 760 32.07 -12.42 -27.16
C LYS A 760 32.50 -11.91 -25.78
N ARG A 761 32.94 -12.82 -24.90
CA ARG A 761 33.47 -12.45 -23.58
C ARG A 761 34.78 -11.69 -23.73
N ARG A 762 35.67 -12.18 -24.58
CA ARG A 762 36.96 -11.59 -24.88
C ARG A 762 36.82 -10.17 -25.45
N ARG A 763 35.87 -9.95 -26.35
CA ARG A 763 35.59 -8.64 -26.94
C ARG A 763 35.12 -7.61 -25.92
N VAL A 764 34.28 -7.99 -24.94
CA VAL A 764 33.85 -7.12 -23.84
C VAL A 764 35.03 -6.79 -22.93
N GLU A 765 35.86 -7.78 -22.62
CA GLU A 765 37.08 -7.60 -21.82
C GLU A 765 38.11 -6.67 -22.50
N GLU A 766 38.28 -6.80 -23.81
CA GLU A 766 39.18 -5.96 -24.63
C GLU A 766 38.68 -4.49 -24.72
N MET A 767 37.37 -4.27 -24.88
CA MET A 767 36.79 -2.92 -24.90
C MET A 767 37.03 -2.18 -23.59
N ILE A 768 36.93 -2.84 -22.43
CA ILE A 768 37.15 -2.25 -21.12
C ILE A 768 38.65 -2.08 -20.83
N GLY A 769 39.47 -3.02 -21.30
CA GLY A 769 40.94 -2.98 -21.17
C GLY A 769 41.56 -1.84 -21.96
N SER A 770 41.01 -1.46 -23.11
CA SER A 770 41.51 -0.36 -23.95
C SER A 770 41.31 1.02 -23.33
N ASP A 771 40.31 1.20 -22.46
CA ASP A 771 40.09 2.46 -21.75
C ASP A 771 41.04 2.66 -20.55
N ARG A 772 41.68 1.59 -20.03
CA ARG A 772 42.72 1.71 -19.00
C ARG A 772 44.00 2.38 -19.51
N GLY A 773 44.22 2.43 -20.83
CA GLY A 773 45.36 3.12 -21.46
C GLY A 773 45.25 4.63 -21.55
N ARG A 774 44.09 5.20 -21.26
CA ARG A 774 43.89 6.66 -21.18
C ARG A 774 43.95 7.14 -19.73
N GLN A 775 45.11 7.05 -19.10
CA GLN A 775 45.41 7.90 -17.94
C GLN A 775 45.31 9.36 -18.41
N PRO A 776 44.56 10.21 -17.72
CA PRO A 776 44.68 11.66 -17.95
C PRO A 776 46.13 12.04 -17.60
N SER A 777 46.89 12.48 -18.60
CA SER A 777 48.18 13.09 -18.37
C SER A 777 47.99 14.28 -17.39
N ALA A 778 48.52 14.12 -16.20
CA ALA A 778 48.70 15.24 -15.29
C ALA A 778 49.61 16.25 -15.98
N SER A 779 49.05 17.30 -16.51
CA SER A 779 49.68 18.61 -16.75
C SER A 779 48.92 19.38 -17.84
N ARG A 780 48.02 20.25 -17.43
CA ARG A 780 47.80 21.57 -18.03
C ARG A 780 47.18 22.48 -16.99
N SER A 781 48.03 23.37 -16.45
CA SER A 781 47.62 24.59 -15.81
C SER A 781 46.85 25.45 -16.81
N PRO A 782 45.75 26.08 -16.44
CA PRO A 782 45.05 27.03 -17.29
C PRO A 782 45.85 28.35 -17.38
N PRO A 783 45.70 29.13 -18.47
CA PRO A 783 46.19 30.51 -18.53
C PRO A 783 45.37 31.45 -17.64
#